data_98bca6b041ec960cc7a166b58b7dc07e
#
_entry.id   98bca6b041ec960cc7a166b58b7dc07e
#
_cell.length_a   1.000
_cell.length_b   1.000
_cell.length_c   1.000
_cell.angle_alpha   90.00
_cell.angle_beta   90.00
_cell.angle_gamma   90.00
#
_symmetry.space_group_name_H-M   'P 1'
#
loop_
_entity.id
_entity.type
_entity.pdbx_description
1 polymer ?
#
loop_
_entity_poly.entity_id
_entity_poly.type
_entity_poly.pdbx_seq_one_letter_code
_entity_poly.pdbx_strand_id
1 'polypeptide(L)'
;MMLTASQLISQIKPTIDDCPRFQIRARIISTAGKTPDTKTKFTFSLPHKGKSSFSIGPEWSDWIDFGKEQIEATLKTYPANYANRYPVVTSLSVSGVIDPTLVEAEVKLTGNEKNLLLKAELFGSRMGLLVWKETDGGSQVDTMAGYNRRYWKHLENVTIPMNERPRLFPIVDRLIGGSDDRIEWREGIDQLNRAGFSAIMLPPDKRIRQLLLDVGQTKTAWATYSPPGYANDHVLKDPKPELEKWATSIAKPYRDAGYAAKDMAMFALSDEPGWYYPSAFEALLKNEAAMDRFRKYLAQQGLKPSDMGEKDWSNVKPAGRSKAVNLEGKKLFYWTMRFFSWDSSRHFADATKALEKEFYEGLPIYTNWNFFAGRSYVPGPVANNRDKTSEDAAMGGHDWFEFGRMRAGTMLWTEDWFGDSKAYQWSFYSSKLRCAAEKGGVQFGAYVIPRTAGDRPDGIIQKILTVIGSGGKGIKYFVFGPEYNFPGNCYSERAAILPKMANAHRMIGSAEELLWPGKRPKSTAAILMPRSAQMWDAREQKVAKGFSDATNHNMNAATVDYLAEVFNLYLALQHENIPVDFVDEEDLSSDGLKPYRVLYVTAPNVPDEGQKAIQGWVNSGGHLVTSPGAMRFDRYDEASNILWKTINLEESRHERLHVPNTISLKIVDTLLGVNQSQTDGLQIPGTRTTLGGAMKAKTNSLVFKSDNSSAIAGLIHGKGNITHFAFFPGITYWKSQKGTKDGLPIGFNEECRKLITKPVMDSIKNHKESLPVQLAIDSGMIEAPVLISEKGIAITLLNWRGEPVAELPMNVKCDFKPASVTSVKHGNVPFKYNDKSNPSLEFKIPLDVVDVLMIKR
;
A
#
# COMPACT_ATOMS: atom_id res chain seq x y z
N MET A 1 26.73 -10.05 24.30
CA MET A 1 25.36 -10.07 23.76
C MET A 1 24.62 -8.88 24.38
N MET A 2 24.67 -7.71 23.77
CA MET A 2 23.92 -6.55 24.24
C MET A 2 22.50 -6.67 23.72
N LEU A 3 21.56 -6.93 24.63
CA LEU A 3 20.14 -6.82 24.32
C LEU A 3 19.84 -5.37 23.91
N THR A 4 19.18 -5.18 22.79
CA THR A 4 18.75 -3.84 22.34
C THR A 4 17.74 -3.25 23.33
N ALA A 5 17.69 -1.95 23.48
CA ALA A 5 16.77 -1.26 24.40
C ALA A 5 15.31 -1.71 24.24
N SER A 6 14.88 -2.08 23.04
CA SER A 6 13.54 -2.62 22.76
C SER A 6 13.31 -4.01 23.37
N GLN A 7 14.36 -4.82 23.54
CA GLN A 7 14.24 -6.15 24.17
C GLN A 7 14.22 -6.06 25.71
N LEU A 8 14.86 -5.05 26.29
CA LEU A 8 14.77 -4.76 27.73
C LEU A 8 13.39 -4.21 28.12
N ILE A 9 12.77 -3.40 27.27
CA ILE A 9 11.43 -2.82 27.52
C ILE A 9 10.34 -3.91 27.47
N SER A 10 10.52 -5.00 26.71
CA SER A 10 9.54 -6.09 26.60
C SER A 10 9.44 -6.98 27.84
N GLN A 11 10.29 -6.82 28.86
CA GLN A 11 10.35 -7.69 30.03
C GLN A 11 9.72 -7.09 31.31
N ILE A 12 9.42 -5.80 31.33
CA ILE A 12 8.78 -5.17 32.49
C ILE A 12 7.26 -5.26 32.32
N LYS A 13 6.65 -6.28 32.90
CA LYS A 13 5.19 -6.34 33.02
C LYS A 13 4.80 -5.45 34.19
N PRO A 14 3.93 -4.43 33.97
CA PRO A 14 3.41 -3.63 35.06
C PRO A 14 2.64 -4.54 36.02
N THR A 15 2.87 -4.38 37.31
CA THR A 15 2.12 -5.08 38.35
C THR A 15 0.94 -4.22 38.80
N ILE A 16 -0.05 -4.86 39.39
CA ILE A 16 -1.21 -4.10 39.92
C ILE A 16 -0.81 -3.18 41.07
N ASP A 17 0.26 -3.50 41.77
CA ASP A 17 0.76 -2.67 42.87
C ASP A 17 1.34 -1.34 42.38
N ASP A 18 1.64 -1.27 41.08
CA ASP A 18 2.06 -0.04 40.40
C ASP A 18 0.90 0.89 40.03
N CYS A 19 -0.34 0.43 40.13
CA CYS A 19 -1.51 1.21 39.73
C CYS A 19 -2.27 1.72 40.96
N PRO A 20 -2.55 3.02 41.08
CA PRO A 20 -3.35 3.54 42.16
C PRO A 20 -4.79 3.01 42.08
N ARG A 21 -5.36 2.66 43.19
CA ARG A 21 -6.80 2.47 43.30
C ARG A 21 -7.48 3.83 43.34
N PHE A 22 -8.65 3.93 42.71
CA PHE A 22 -9.44 5.14 42.74
C PHE A 22 -10.93 4.85 42.86
N GLN A 23 -11.60 5.82 43.46
CA GLN A 23 -13.04 5.87 43.58
C GLN A 23 -13.55 7.07 42.82
N ILE A 24 -14.77 6.96 42.29
CA ILE A 24 -15.46 8.06 41.62
C ILE A 24 -16.83 8.30 42.21
N ARG A 25 -17.26 9.56 42.23
CA ARG A 25 -18.63 9.95 42.48
C ARG A 25 -19.05 11.04 41.50
N ALA A 26 -20.32 11.17 41.22
CA ALA A 26 -20.83 12.18 40.33
C ALA A 26 -22.18 12.75 40.80
N ARG A 27 -22.49 13.94 40.28
CA ARG A 27 -23.80 14.58 40.48
C ARG A 27 -24.20 15.36 39.23
N ILE A 28 -25.49 15.70 39.16
CA ILE A 28 -26.03 16.62 38.16
C ILE A 28 -26.12 18.00 38.80
N ILE A 29 -25.47 19.00 38.21
CA ILE A 29 -25.60 20.40 38.63
C ILE A 29 -26.73 21.07 37.86
N SER A 30 -27.59 21.78 38.55
CA SER A 30 -28.68 22.58 37.95
C SER A 30 -28.13 23.90 37.45
N THR A 31 -28.29 24.19 36.14
CA THR A 31 -28.14 25.55 35.64
C THR A 31 -29.52 26.17 35.44
N ALA A 32 -29.77 27.29 36.11
CA ALA A 32 -30.90 28.20 35.89
C ALA A 32 -32.30 27.54 35.82
N GLY A 33 -32.76 26.93 36.90
CA GLY A 33 -34.18 26.66 37.14
C GLY A 33 -34.77 25.41 36.50
N LYS A 34 -33.97 24.50 35.91
CA LYS A 34 -34.46 23.19 35.48
C LYS A 34 -34.04 22.11 36.47
N THR A 35 -35.04 21.40 37.00
CA THR A 35 -34.79 20.20 37.84
C THR A 35 -34.16 19.11 37.00
N PRO A 36 -33.02 18.53 37.43
CA PRO A 36 -32.41 17.41 36.70
C PRO A 36 -33.35 16.22 36.64
N ASP A 37 -33.36 15.50 35.54
CA ASP A 37 -34.07 14.22 35.43
C ASP A 37 -33.42 13.19 36.37
N THR A 38 -34.20 12.75 37.38
CA THR A 38 -33.75 11.76 38.37
C THR A 38 -33.52 10.37 37.81
N LYS A 39 -33.81 10.10 36.55
CA LYS A 39 -33.61 8.83 35.86
C LYS A 39 -32.29 8.74 35.06
N THR A 40 -31.48 9.78 35.06
CA THR A 40 -30.21 9.75 34.34
C THR A 40 -29.28 8.69 34.93
N LYS A 41 -28.87 7.78 34.08
CA LYS A 41 -27.92 6.71 34.45
C LYS A 41 -26.50 7.08 34.03
N PHE A 42 -25.63 7.05 34.99
CA PHE A 42 -24.18 7.16 34.75
C PHE A 42 -23.61 5.79 34.40
N THR A 43 -23.03 5.64 33.24
CA THR A 43 -22.55 4.35 32.80
C THR A 43 -21.04 4.34 32.76
N PHE A 44 -20.44 3.49 33.52
CA PHE A 44 -19.02 3.15 33.41
C PHE A 44 -18.84 2.16 32.28
N SER A 45 -17.98 2.44 31.34
CA SER A 45 -17.52 1.42 30.42
C SER A 45 -16.01 1.29 30.55
N LEU A 46 -15.58 0.14 31.01
CA LEU A 46 -14.20 -0.29 30.88
C LEU A 46 -14.05 -0.95 29.49
N PRO A 47 -12.97 -0.68 28.74
CA PRO A 47 -12.69 -1.46 27.56
C PRO A 47 -12.49 -2.92 28.02
N HIS A 48 -13.37 -3.82 27.70
CA HIS A 48 -13.34 -5.27 27.86
C HIS A 48 -14.06 -5.95 29.03
N LYS A 49 -14.61 -5.24 30.02
CA LYS A 49 -15.50 -5.90 30.98
C LYS A 49 -16.62 -5.00 31.45
N GLY A 50 -17.82 -5.47 31.21
CA GLY A 50 -19.07 -5.11 31.86
C GLY A 50 -19.34 -3.64 32.13
N LYS A 51 -20.45 -3.13 31.65
CA LYS A 51 -20.94 -1.80 31.99
C LYS A 51 -21.43 -1.82 33.43
N SER A 52 -20.73 -1.18 34.34
CA SER A 52 -21.31 -0.82 35.61
C SER A 52 -22.05 0.50 35.42
N SER A 53 -23.35 0.52 35.66
CA SER A 53 -24.17 1.73 35.58
C SER A 53 -24.76 2.06 36.93
N PHE A 54 -24.75 3.34 37.29
CA PHE A 54 -25.42 3.85 38.48
C PHE A 54 -26.18 5.13 38.15
N SER A 55 -27.21 5.42 38.91
CA SER A 55 -27.99 6.62 38.76
C SER A 55 -27.35 7.77 39.51
N ILE A 56 -27.38 8.96 38.91
CA ILE A 56 -26.94 10.22 39.53
C ILE A 56 -28.14 11.19 39.61
N GLY A 57 -28.09 12.02 40.62
CA GLY A 57 -29.05 13.05 40.91
C GLY A 57 -28.37 14.38 41.22
N PRO A 58 -29.10 15.38 41.79
CA PRO A 58 -28.51 16.65 42.17
C PRO A 58 -27.54 16.55 43.35
N GLU A 59 -27.67 15.52 44.17
CA GLU A 59 -26.70 15.21 45.24
C GLU A 59 -25.59 14.32 44.70
N TRP A 60 -24.44 14.37 45.38
CA TRP A 60 -23.33 13.46 45.07
C TRP A 60 -23.76 12.00 45.24
N SER A 61 -23.46 11.16 44.28
CA SER A 61 -23.56 9.72 44.44
C SER A 61 -22.63 9.22 45.53
N ASP A 62 -22.83 7.99 45.98
CA ASP A 62 -21.83 7.28 46.75
C ASP A 62 -20.54 7.14 45.94
N TRP A 63 -19.43 6.96 46.69
CA TRP A 63 -18.16 6.63 46.09
C TRP A 63 -18.19 5.21 45.52
N ILE A 64 -17.88 5.09 44.23
CA ILE A 64 -17.82 3.83 43.50
C ILE A 64 -16.36 3.47 43.30
N ASP A 65 -15.96 2.30 43.81
CA ASP A 65 -14.62 1.81 43.74
C ASP A 65 -14.33 1.14 42.38
N PHE A 66 -13.23 1.53 41.76
CA PHE A 66 -12.62 0.81 40.68
C PHE A 66 -11.69 -0.25 41.26
N GLY A 67 -12.18 -1.45 41.32
CA GLY A 67 -11.46 -2.56 41.94
C GLY A 67 -10.17 -2.94 41.25
N LYS A 68 -9.32 -3.59 42.00
CA LYS A 68 -8.04 -4.13 41.56
C LYS A 68 -8.15 -5.00 40.31
N GLU A 69 -9.18 -5.84 40.22
CA GLU A 69 -9.42 -6.73 39.07
C GLU A 69 -9.67 -5.99 37.75
N GLN A 70 -10.28 -4.83 37.79
CA GLN A 70 -10.59 -4.03 36.61
C GLN A 70 -9.34 -3.37 36.05
N ILE A 71 -8.44 -2.93 36.91
CA ILE A 71 -7.14 -2.39 36.53
C ILE A 71 -6.25 -3.50 35.97
N GLU A 72 -6.20 -4.67 36.62
CA GLU A 72 -5.47 -5.84 36.11
C GLU A 72 -5.92 -6.29 34.73
N ALA A 73 -7.25 -6.33 34.52
CA ALA A 73 -7.81 -6.71 33.22
C ALA A 73 -7.41 -5.74 32.11
N THR A 74 -7.33 -4.44 32.41
CA THR A 74 -6.91 -3.42 31.44
C THR A 74 -5.42 -3.52 31.15
N LEU A 75 -4.58 -3.71 32.17
CA LEU A 75 -3.14 -3.88 31.99
C LEU A 75 -2.76 -5.13 31.20
N LYS A 76 -3.54 -6.21 31.31
CA LYS A 76 -3.31 -7.43 30.52
C LYS A 76 -3.64 -7.25 29.03
N THR A 77 -4.49 -6.29 28.71
CA THR A 77 -4.92 -6.06 27.34
C THR A 77 -3.92 -5.20 26.55
N TYR A 78 -3.15 -4.38 27.22
CA TYR A 78 -2.15 -3.50 26.62
C TYR A 78 -0.74 -4.09 26.84
N PRO A 79 -0.14 -4.68 25.83
CA PRO A 79 1.22 -5.23 25.97
C PRO A 79 2.27 -4.14 26.21
N ALA A 80 3.29 -4.51 26.94
CA ALA A 80 4.36 -3.65 27.45
C ALA A 80 5.21 -2.87 26.43
N ASN A 81 4.96 -3.05 25.15
CA ASN A 81 5.73 -2.46 24.05
C ASN A 81 5.18 -1.11 23.55
N TYR A 82 4.15 -0.58 24.17
CA TYR A 82 3.69 0.76 23.84
C TYR A 82 4.43 1.80 24.68
N ALA A 83 5.58 2.18 24.19
CA ALA A 83 6.32 3.41 24.51
C ALA A 83 6.27 3.86 25.99
N ASN A 84 6.71 3.01 26.92
CA ASN A 84 6.87 3.37 28.34
C ASN A 84 5.62 3.88 29.07
N ARG A 85 4.44 3.71 28.49
CA ARG A 85 3.18 4.23 29.02
C ARG A 85 2.12 3.15 28.97
N TYR A 86 1.44 2.97 30.07
CA TYR A 86 0.32 2.03 30.20
C TYR A 86 -0.92 2.83 30.58
N PRO A 87 -1.64 3.43 29.60
CA PRO A 87 -2.86 4.10 29.92
C PRO A 87 -3.92 3.07 30.36
N VAL A 88 -4.35 3.16 31.57
CA VAL A 88 -5.60 2.54 31.98
C VAL A 88 -6.72 3.52 31.66
N VAL A 89 -7.35 3.31 30.51
CA VAL A 89 -8.45 4.16 30.09
C VAL A 89 -9.73 3.66 30.72
N THR A 90 -10.41 4.53 31.42
CA THR A 90 -11.80 4.33 31.77
C THR A 90 -12.62 5.48 31.20
N SER A 91 -13.54 5.17 30.31
CA SER A 91 -14.46 6.16 29.77
C SER A 91 -15.75 6.14 30.60
N LEU A 92 -16.14 7.31 31.06
CA LEU A 92 -17.43 7.54 31.69
C LEU A 92 -18.40 8.02 30.60
N SER A 93 -19.42 7.25 30.30
CA SER A 93 -20.49 7.72 29.43
C SER A 93 -21.71 8.08 30.30
N VAL A 94 -22.19 9.27 30.06
CA VAL A 94 -23.43 9.78 30.70
C VAL A 94 -24.55 9.60 29.70
N SER A 95 -25.45 8.66 29.92
CA SER A 95 -26.62 8.44 29.08
C SER A 95 -27.85 9.15 29.62
N GLY A 96 -28.61 9.81 28.75
CA GLY A 96 -29.84 10.49 29.13
C GLY A 96 -29.70 11.96 29.56
N VAL A 97 -28.50 12.51 29.59
CA VAL A 97 -28.26 13.93 29.80
C VAL A 97 -28.22 14.66 28.47
N ILE A 98 -29.10 15.62 28.29
CA ILE A 98 -29.18 16.44 27.08
C ILE A 98 -28.01 17.44 27.02
N ASP A 99 -27.53 17.87 28.20
CA ASP A 99 -26.43 18.81 28.32
C ASP A 99 -25.36 18.25 29.28
N PRO A 100 -24.23 17.79 28.76
CA PRO A 100 -23.16 17.20 29.58
C PRO A 100 -22.45 18.22 30.51
N THR A 101 -22.59 19.52 30.26
CA THR A 101 -22.07 20.56 31.18
C THR A 101 -22.76 20.55 32.53
N LEU A 102 -23.87 19.82 32.64
CA LEU A 102 -24.62 19.67 33.89
C LEU A 102 -24.09 18.55 34.80
N VAL A 103 -23.02 17.87 34.45
CA VAL A 103 -22.46 16.78 35.25
C VAL A 103 -21.14 17.20 35.90
N GLU A 104 -21.03 17.01 37.20
CA GLU A 104 -19.76 17.06 37.92
C GLU A 104 -19.39 15.67 38.40
N ALA A 105 -18.11 15.33 38.29
CA ALA A 105 -17.56 14.11 38.84
C ALA A 105 -16.30 14.41 39.66
N GLU A 106 -16.11 13.67 40.71
CA GLU A 106 -14.90 13.70 41.52
C GLU A 106 -14.24 12.33 41.53
N VAL A 107 -12.92 12.33 41.50
CA VAL A 107 -12.10 11.13 41.58
C VAL A 107 -11.20 11.24 42.80
N LYS A 108 -11.24 10.22 43.65
CA LYS A 108 -10.34 10.05 44.77
C LYS A 108 -9.34 8.95 44.52
N LEU A 109 -8.06 9.28 44.58
CA LEU A 109 -6.97 8.33 44.49
C LEU A 109 -6.70 7.72 45.84
N THR A 110 -6.68 6.39 45.93
CA THR A 110 -6.30 5.67 47.16
C THR A 110 -4.77 5.68 47.29
N GLY A 111 -4.26 6.26 48.32
CA GLY A 111 -2.82 6.45 48.56
C GLY A 111 -2.30 7.86 48.25
N ASN A 112 -3.09 8.68 47.65
CA ASN A 112 -2.81 10.10 47.45
C ASN A 112 -4.12 10.85 47.76
N GLU A 113 -4.19 11.57 48.82
CA GLU A 113 -5.43 12.18 49.38
C GLU A 113 -6.00 13.32 48.51
N LYS A 114 -5.63 13.43 47.27
CA LYS A 114 -6.08 14.46 46.35
C LYS A 114 -7.37 14.04 45.63
N ASN A 115 -8.44 14.73 45.86
CA ASN A 115 -9.64 14.67 45.04
C ASN A 115 -9.44 15.52 43.79
N LEU A 116 -9.67 14.93 42.63
CA LEU A 116 -9.67 15.65 41.37
C LEU A 116 -11.11 15.91 40.91
N LEU A 117 -11.45 17.17 40.74
CA LEU A 117 -12.73 17.56 40.16
C LEU A 117 -12.65 17.50 38.64
N LEU A 118 -13.43 16.63 38.06
CA LEU A 118 -13.57 16.51 36.60
C LEU A 118 -14.77 17.31 36.16
N LYS A 119 -14.56 18.35 35.34
CA LYS A 119 -15.63 19.06 34.66
C LYS A 119 -15.84 18.47 33.29
N ALA A 120 -17.10 18.15 32.99
CA ALA A 120 -17.49 17.67 31.69
C ALA A 120 -17.76 18.85 30.75
N GLU A 121 -16.77 19.32 30.01
CA GLU A 121 -16.97 20.16 28.83
C GLU A 121 -16.96 19.25 27.61
N LEU A 122 -18.14 18.76 27.20
CA LEU A 122 -18.23 17.65 26.29
C LEU A 122 -18.80 18.01 24.91
N PHE A 123 -18.25 17.39 23.88
CA PHE A 123 -18.81 17.32 22.53
C PHE A 123 -19.83 16.19 22.37
N GLY A 124 -20.15 15.49 23.39
CA GLY A 124 -21.06 14.36 23.44
C GLY A 124 -21.25 13.93 24.89
N SER A 125 -21.59 12.69 25.10
CA SER A 125 -21.93 12.13 26.40
C SER A 125 -20.77 11.37 27.07
N ARG A 126 -19.52 11.67 26.73
CA ARG A 126 -18.36 10.95 27.27
C ARG A 126 -17.40 11.83 28.04
N MET A 127 -17.04 11.36 29.18
CA MET A 127 -15.99 11.89 30.03
C MET A 127 -14.94 10.81 30.26
N GLY A 128 -13.66 11.14 30.16
CA GLY A 128 -12.61 10.17 30.29
C GLY A 128 -11.62 10.48 31.41
N LEU A 129 -11.17 9.44 32.07
CA LEU A 129 -10.11 9.49 33.04
C LEU A 129 -9.01 8.55 32.62
N LEU A 130 -7.77 9.00 32.65
CA LEU A 130 -6.58 8.24 32.34
C LEU A 130 -5.75 8.03 33.61
N VAL A 131 -5.36 6.80 33.82
CA VAL A 131 -4.32 6.46 34.81
C VAL A 131 -3.16 5.82 34.05
N TRP A 132 -1.97 6.34 34.21
CA TRP A 132 -0.77 5.78 33.57
C TRP A 132 0.42 5.84 34.50
N LYS A 133 1.44 5.00 34.19
CA LYS A 133 2.72 5.02 34.84
C LYS A 133 3.78 5.57 33.91
N GLU A 134 4.57 6.52 34.38
CA GLU A 134 5.78 6.97 33.69
C GLU A 134 6.98 6.20 34.22
N THR A 135 7.99 5.99 33.38
CA THR A 135 9.20 5.24 33.73
C THR A 135 9.98 5.83 34.88
N ASP A 136 9.86 7.15 35.10
CA ASP A 136 10.67 7.88 36.06
C ASP A 136 9.86 8.55 37.19
N GLY A 137 8.54 8.38 37.23
CA GLY A 137 7.73 9.25 38.12
C GLY A 137 6.51 8.67 38.80
N GLY A 138 6.32 7.36 38.80
CA GLY A 138 5.15 6.75 39.44
C GLY A 138 3.84 6.91 38.64
N SER A 139 2.72 6.51 39.25
CA SER A 139 1.41 6.56 38.59
C SER A 139 0.83 7.97 38.58
N GLN A 140 0.29 8.37 37.47
CA GLN A 140 -0.36 9.66 37.25
C GLN A 140 -1.81 9.49 36.85
N VAL A 141 -2.64 10.48 37.17
CA VAL A 141 -4.05 10.55 36.79
C VAL A 141 -4.34 11.92 36.17
N ASP A 142 -5.02 11.95 35.06
CA ASP A 142 -5.40 13.17 34.37
C ASP A 142 -6.73 13.01 33.65
N THR A 143 -7.32 14.12 33.19
CA THR A 143 -8.37 14.06 32.18
C THR A 143 -7.78 13.68 30.82
N MET A 144 -8.60 13.17 29.90
CA MET A 144 -8.17 12.87 28.54
C MET A 144 -7.61 14.11 27.84
N ALA A 145 -8.27 15.25 28.00
CA ALA A 145 -7.81 16.51 27.43
C ALA A 145 -6.48 16.99 28.06
N GLY A 146 -6.32 16.87 29.38
CA GLY A 146 -5.08 17.19 30.04
C GLY A 146 -3.92 16.30 29.64
N TYR A 147 -4.18 14.99 29.44
CA TYR A 147 -3.22 14.05 28.92
C TYR A 147 -2.76 14.46 27.51
N ASN A 148 -3.70 14.72 26.61
CA ASN A 148 -3.39 15.08 25.25
C ASN A 148 -2.58 16.37 25.17
N ARG A 149 -2.93 17.42 25.88
CA ARG A 149 -2.16 18.67 25.92
C ARG A 149 -0.71 18.44 26.35
N ARG A 150 -0.48 17.56 27.30
CA ARG A 150 0.86 17.24 27.75
C ARG A 150 1.67 16.50 26.70
N TYR A 151 1.06 15.49 26.09
CA TYR A 151 1.74 14.67 25.10
C TYR A 151 1.80 15.28 23.70
N TRP A 152 0.90 16.20 23.37
CA TRP A 152 0.97 16.94 22.11
C TRP A 152 1.82 18.20 22.17
N LYS A 153 2.28 18.59 23.36
CA LYS A 153 3.14 19.78 23.53
C LYS A 153 4.38 19.76 22.63
N HIS A 154 4.98 18.60 22.38
CA HIS A 154 6.12 18.48 21.47
C HIS A 154 5.78 18.81 20.01
N LEU A 155 4.50 18.86 19.64
CA LEU A 155 4.02 19.20 18.30
C LEU A 155 3.78 20.71 18.10
N GLU A 156 3.86 21.52 19.15
CA GLU A 156 3.57 22.96 19.09
C GLU A 156 4.44 23.69 18.06
N ASN A 157 5.68 23.23 17.85
CA ASN A 157 6.65 23.82 16.91
C ASN A 157 6.57 23.23 15.50
N VAL A 158 5.68 22.26 15.25
CA VAL A 158 5.51 21.64 13.93
C VAL A 158 4.56 22.51 13.11
N THR A 159 5.14 23.43 12.35
CA THR A 159 4.38 24.37 11.50
C THR A 159 5.06 24.53 10.15
N ILE A 160 4.29 24.32 9.08
CA ILE A 160 4.73 24.59 7.71
C ILE A 160 4.26 25.99 7.31
N PRO A 161 5.13 26.85 6.71
CA PRO A 161 4.71 28.10 6.13
C PRO A 161 3.54 27.94 5.15
N MET A 162 2.58 28.85 5.18
CA MET A 162 1.34 28.73 4.39
C MET A 162 1.58 28.58 2.89
N ASN A 163 2.60 29.23 2.35
CA ASN A 163 2.97 29.19 0.94
C ASN A 163 3.67 27.88 0.54
N GLU A 164 4.11 27.07 1.50
CA GLU A 164 4.74 25.77 1.28
C GLU A 164 3.82 24.58 1.64
N ARG A 165 2.56 24.86 2.02
CA ARG A 165 1.58 23.80 2.30
C ARG A 165 0.98 23.24 1.01
N PRO A 166 0.75 21.91 0.92
CA PRO A 166 0.00 21.33 -0.18
C PRO A 166 -1.42 21.87 -0.27
N ARG A 167 -1.86 22.21 -1.47
CA ARG A 167 -3.20 22.76 -1.75
C ARG A 167 -3.99 21.90 -2.72
N LEU A 168 -3.30 21.25 -3.67
CA LEU A 168 -3.89 20.40 -4.70
C LEU A 168 -3.92 18.94 -4.27
N PHE A 169 -2.86 18.47 -3.60
CA PHE A 169 -2.81 17.10 -3.11
C PHE A 169 -3.75 16.89 -1.92
N PRO A 170 -4.71 15.95 -1.99
CA PRO A 170 -5.40 15.47 -0.81
C PRO A 170 -4.42 14.70 0.09
N ILE A 171 -4.02 15.34 1.18
CA ILE A 171 -3.22 14.77 2.26
C ILE A 171 -4.11 14.71 3.48
N VAL A 172 -4.51 13.51 3.86
CA VAL A 172 -5.64 13.28 4.76
C VAL A 172 -5.24 12.40 5.92
N ASP A 173 -5.77 12.73 7.11
CA ASP A 173 -5.82 11.77 8.20
C ASP A 173 -7.15 11.82 8.94
N ARG A 174 -7.41 10.79 9.70
CA ARG A 174 -8.50 10.71 10.64
C ARG A 174 -8.03 11.21 12.00
N LEU A 175 -8.71 12.20 12.55
CA LEU A 175 -8.52 12.56 13.94
C LEU A 175 -9.42 11.66 14.80
N ILE A 176 -8.80 10.88 15.68
CA ILE A 176 -9.49 10.09 16.68
C ILE A 176 -9.40 10.84 18.00
N GLY A 177 -10.52 11.31 18.51
CA GLY A 177 -10.61 11.86 19.86
C GLY A 177 -10.87 10.75 20.87
N GLY A 178 -10.24 10.84 22.02
CA GLY A 178 -10.49 9.92 23.13
C GLY A 178 -11.73 10.28 23.94
N SER A 179 -12.04 11.56 23.99
CA SER A 179 -13.28 12.13 24.51
C SER A 179 -13.93 12.98 23.43
N ASP A 180 -15.21 13.26 23.57
CA ASP A 180 -15.88 14.26 22.74
C ASP A 180 -15.58 15.70 23.22
N ASP A 181 -14.42 15.95 23.81
CA ASP A 181 -14.00 17.25 24.34
C ASP A 181 -13.65 18.19 23.18
N ARG A 182 -14.29 19.35 23.15
CA ARG A 182 -14.06 20.41 22.16
C ARG A 182 -12.62 20.90 22.13
N ILE A 183 -11.95 20.93 23.26
CA ILE A 183 -10.56 21.39 23.35
C ILE A 183 -9.65 20.40 22.63
N GLU A 184 -9.85 19.11 22.86
CA GLU A 184 -9.09 18.04 22.25
C GLU A 184 -9.23 18.03 20.72
N TRP A 185 -10.46 18.14 20.22
CA TRP A 185 -10.72 18.23 18.79
C TRP A 185 -10.08 19.47 18.16
N ARG A 186 -10.21 20.62 18.81
CA ARG A 186 -9.64 21.87 18.33
C ARG A 186 -8.11 21.81 18.26
N GLU A 187 -7.46 21.31 19.30
CA GLU A 187 -6.01 21.18 19.34
C GLU A 187 -5.51 20.19 18.28
N GLY A 188 -6.15 19.03 18.11
CA GLY A 188 -5.81 18.05 17.09
C GLY A 188 -6.02 18.59 15.67
N ILE A 189 -7.13 19.30 15.41
CA ILE A 189 -7.40 19.96 14.14
C ILE A 189 -6.32 21.00 13.81
N ASP A 190 -5.97 21.85 14.79
CA ASP A 190 -4.94 22.87 14.61
C ASP A 190 -3.56 22.24 14.31
N GLN A 191 -3.20 21.20 15.05
CA GLN A 191 -1.92 20.49 14.84
C GLN A 191 -1.83 19.89 13.45
N LEU A 192 -2.86 19.17 12.98
CA LEU A 192 -2.90 18.60 11.65
C LEU A 192 -2.85 19.69 10.57
N ASN A 193 -3.63 20.75 10.73
CA ASN A 193 -3.61 21.88 9.79
C ASN A 193 -2.24 22.55 9.69
N ARG A 194 -1.57 22.79 10.82
CA ARG A 194 -0.21 23.36 10.85
C ARG A 194 0.84 22.43 10.23
N ALA A 195 0.65 21.12 10.38
CA ALA A 195 1.50 20.09 9.77
C ALA A 195 1.22 19.86 8.27
N GLY A 196 0.33 20.66 7.65
CA GLY A 196 0.09 20.66 6.21
C GLY A 196 -0.88 19.60 5.69
N PHE A 197 -1.75 19.06 6.55
CA PHE A 197 -2.86 18.23 6.10
C PHE A 197 -3.89 19.09 5.37
N SER A 198 -4.23 18.71 4.15
CA SER A 198 -5.17 19.46 3.31
C SER A 198 -6.63 19.13 3.59
N ALA A 199 -6.90 18.04 4.29
CA ALA A 199 -8.23 17.67 4.78
C ALA A 199 -8.12 16.79 6.03
N ILE A 200 -9.12 16.87 6.90
CA ILE A 200 -9.18 16.08 8.13
C ILE A 200 -10.49 15.28 8.11
N MET A 201 -10.38 13.97 8.32
CA MET A 201 -11.53 13.08 8.36
C MET A 201 -12.22 13.19 9.73
N LEU A 202 -13.39 13.78 9.73
CA LEU A 202 -14.21 14.01 10.91
C LEU A 202 -15.69 13.80 10.58
N PRO A 203 -16.54 13.46 11.58
CA PRO A 203 -17.97 13.36 11.37
C PRO A 203 -18.59 14.65 10.83
N PRO A 204 -19.65 14.58 10.02
CA PRO A 204 -20.36 15.75 9.50
C PRO A 204 -21.27 16.39 10.59
N ASP A 205 -20.69 17.29 11.37
CA ASP A 205 -21.37 18.03 12.44
C ASP A 205 -21.09 19.54 12.27
N LYS A 206 -22.08 20.39 12.54
CA LYS A 206 -21.96 21.86 12.39
C LYS A 206 -20.91 22.46 13.31
N ARG A 207 -20.75 21.92 14.50
CA ARG A 207 -19.76 22.41 15.48
C ARG A 207 -18.35 22.03 15.06
N ILE A 208 -18.19 20.80 14.55
CA ILE A 208 -16.91 20.33 13.99
C ILE A 208 -16.55 21.16 12.76
N ARG A 209 -17.52 21.43 11.89
CA ARG A 209 -17.31 22.33 10.75
C ARG A 209 -16.81 23.69 11.20
N GLN A 210 -17.38 24.27 12.26
CA GLN A 210 -16.92 25.55 12.78
C GLN A 210 -15.48 25.48 13.31
N LEU A 211 -15.12 24.42 14.04
CA LEU A 211 -13.72 24.22 14.49
C LEU A 211 -12.73 24.12 13.34
N LEU A 212 -13.10 23.47 12.23
CA LEU A 212 -12.28 23.43 11.03
C LEU A 212 -12.11 24.82 10.42
N LEU A 213 -13.19 25.59 10.31
CA LEU A 213 -13.17 26.96 9.77
C LEU A 213 -12.34 27.91 10.63
N ASP A 214 -12.38 27.77 11.95
CA ASP A 214 -11.62 28.58 12.90
C ASP A 214 -10.10 28.48 12.71
N VAL A 215 -9.62 27.37 12.17
CA VAL A 215 -8.20 27.17 11.82
C VAL A 215 -7.90 27.34 10.31
N GLY A 216 -8.88 27.80 9.54
CA GLY A 216 -8.75 28.00 8.10
C GLY A 216 -8.85 26.72 7.27
N GLN A 217 -9.31 25.61 7.85
CA GLN A 217 -9.49 24.33 7.15
C GLN A 217 -10.92 24.25 6.59
N THR A 218 -11.06 24.14 5.28
CA THR A 218 -12.38 24.07 4.64
C THR A 218 -12.75 22.65 4.21
N LYS A 219 -11.76 21.81 3.97
CA LYS A 219 -11.94 20.48 3.39
C LYS A 219 -12.03 19.39 4.47
N THR A 220 -12.81 18.38 4.16
CA THR A 220 -12.96 17.15 4.96
C THR A 220 -12.80 15.91 4.08
N ALA A 221 -12.74 14.75 4.70
CA ALA A 221 -12.76 13.46 4.04
C ALA A 221 -13.67 12.48 4.80
N TRP A 222 -14.05 11.40 4.16
CA TRP A 222 -14.86 10.37 4.79
C TRP A 222 -14.41 8.97 4.39
N ALA A 223 -14.81 7.98 5.19
CA ALA A 223 -14.63 6.57 4.92
C ALA A 223 -15.87 5.78 5.31
N THR A 224 -16.22 4.80 4.48
CA THR A 224 -17.18 3.76 4.81
C THR A 224 -16.48 2.39 4.84
N TYR A 225 -17.10 1.39 5.47
CA TYR A 225 -16.54 0.04 5.43
C TYR A 225 -16.80 -0.66 4.11
N SER A 226 -17.98 -0.48 3.53
CA SER A 226 -18.32 -0.96 2.20
C SER A 226 -19.62 -0.34 1.71
N PRO A 227 -19.81 -0.19 0.38
CA PRO A 227 -21.09 0.20 -0.18
C PRO A 227 -22.11 -0.92 0.03
N PRO A 228 -23.42 -0.61 0.04
CA PRO A 228 -24.49 -1.62 0.12
C PRO A 228 -24.33 -2.69 -0.96
N GLY A 229 -24.63 -3.92 -0.63
CA GLY A 229 -24.59 -5.03 -1.56
C GLY A 229 -23.20 -5.63 -1.80
N TYR A 230 -22.16 -5.13 -1.15
CA TYR A 230 -20.82 -5.74 -1.16
C TYR A 230 -20.64 -6.71 0.01
N ALA A 231 -19.60 -7.51 -0.03
CA ALA A 231 -19.26 -8.51 0.96
C ALA A 231 -20.24 -9.69 1.05
N ASN A 232 -21.44 -9.49 1.57
CA ASN A 232 -22.47 -10.55 1.66
C ASN A 232 -23.52 -10.43 0.58
N ASP A 233 -23.77 -9.22 0.09
CA ASP A 233 -24.89 -8.88 -0.79
C ASP A 233 -24.48 -8.27 -2.13
N HIS A 234 -23.16 -8.26 -2.49
CA HIS A 234 -22.69 -7.70 -3.75
C HIS A 234 -23.31 -8.37 -4.99
N VAL A 235 -23.98 -9.46 -4.80
CA VAL A 235 -24.75 -10.21 -5.80
C VAL A 235 -26.20 -9.75 -5.93
N LEU A 236 -26.52 -8.53 -5.48
CA LEU A 236 -27.87 -7.97 -5.63
C LEU A 236 -28.33 -7.94 -7.09
N LYS A 237 -29.65 -8.08 -7.29
CA LYS A 237 -30.26 -8.12 -8.62
C LYS A 237 -30.02 -6.82 -9.39
N ASP A 238 -30.31 -5.69 -8.77
CA ASP A 238 -30.02 -4.36 -9.29
C ASP A 238 -29.64 -3.43 -8.14
N PRO A 239 -28.32 -3.26 -7.88
CA PRO A 239 -27.84 -2.45 -6.76
C PRO A 239 -27.95 -0.93 -6.98
N LYS A 240 -28.21 -0.44 -8.21
CA LYS A 240 -28.14 0.98 -8.52
C LYS A 240 -29.07 1.84 -7.69
N PRO A 241 -30.37 1.53 -7.54
CA PRO A 241 -31.28 2.36 -6.72
C PRO A 241 -30.85 2.40 -5.26
N GLU A 242 -30.30 1.32 -4.73
CA GLU A 242 -29.81 1.27 -3.35
C GLU A 242 -28.52 2.06 -3.18
N LEU A 243 -27.62 1.99 -4.15
CA LEU A 243 -26.39 2.76 -4.17
C LEU A 243 -26.65 4.26 -4.28
N GLU A 244 -27.63 4.70 -5.06
CA GLU A 244 -28.05 6.09 -5.14
C GLU A 244 -28.62 6.59 -3.81
N LYS A 245 -29.53 5.83 -3.17
CA LYS A 245 -30.07 6.15 -1.84
C LYS A 245 -28.95 6.22 -0.79
N TRP A 246 -28.04 5.26 -0.83
CA TRP A 246 -26.89 5.21 0.07
C TRP A 246 -25.99 6.44 -0.12
N ALA A 247 -25.63 6.81 -1.34
CA ALA A 247 -24.80 7.97 -1.63
C ALA A 247 -25.48 9.27 -1.14
N THR A 248 -26.80 9.40 -1.36
CA THR A 248 -27.59 10.53 -0.83
C THR A 248 -27.56 10.57 0.69
N SER A 249 -27.70 9.40 1.36
CA SER A 249 -27.67 9.31 2.82
C SER A 249 -26.30 9.71 3.41
N ILE A 250 -25.21 9.46 2.67
CA ILE A 250 -23.87 9.91 3.03
C ILE A 250 -23.71 11.43 2.84
N ALA A 251 -24.13 11.95 1.70
CA ALA A 251 -23.91 13.36 1.34
C ALA A 251 -24.80 14.32 2.13
N LYS A 252 -26.03 13.91 2.49
CA LYS A 252 -26.98 14.75 3.21
C LYS A 252 -26.45 15.33 4.52
N PRO A 253 -25.87 14.55 5.45
CA PRO A 253 -25.30 15.10 6.69
C PRO A 253 -24.23 16.17 6.48
N TYR A 254 -23.40 16.04 5.43
CA TYR A 254 -22.41 17.05 5.06
C TYR A 254 -23.07 18.35 4.59
N ARG A 255 -24.07 18.25 3.72
CA ARG A 255 -24.86 19.42 3.28
C ARG A 255 -25.55 20.10 4.47
N ASP A 256 -26.17 19.31 5.34
CA ASP A 256 -26.88 19.81 6.55
C ASP A 256 -25.89 20.48 7.53
N ALA A 257 -24.65 20.04 7.58
CA ALA A 257 -23.59 20.66 8.37
C ALA A 257 -22.95 21.89 7.70
N GLY A 258 -23.34 22.23 6.46
CA GLY A 258 -22.88 23.41 5.74
C GLY A 258 -21.64 23.21 4.88
N TYR A 259 -21.25 21.96 4.57
CA TYR A 259 -20.17 21.69 3.62
C TYR A 259 -20.66 21.86 2.18
N ALA A 260 -19.87 22.52 1.36
CA ALA A 260 -20.04 22.47 -0.08
C ALA A 260 -19.60 21.10 -0.63
N ALA A 261 -20.12 20.70 -1.79
CA ALA A 261 -19.76 19.44 -2.40
C ALA A 261 -18.23 19.28 -2.60
N LYS A 262 -17.55 20.34 -3.02
CA LYS A 262 -16.09 20.38 -3.25
C LYS A 262 -15.24 20.44 -1.96
N ASP A 263 -15.87 20.59 -0.80
CA ASP A 263 -15.17 20.47 0.47
C ASP A 263 -14.83 19.02 0.81
N MET A 264 -15.48 18.04 0.18
CA MET A 264 -15.07 16.64 0.24
C MET A 264 -13.79 16.44 -0.60
N ALA A 265 -12.65 16.29 0.06
CA ALA A 265 -11.36 16.15 -0.60
C ALA A 265 -11.07 14.72 -1.05
N MET A 266 -11.60 13.72 -0.32
CA MET A 266 -11.33 12.31 -0.56
C MET A 266 -12.41 11.45 0.13
N PHE A 267 -12.74 10.33 -0.51
CA PHE A 267 -13.71 9.38 0.02
C PHE A 267 -13.17 7.95 -0.06
N ALA A 268 -13.08 7.27 1.09
CA ALA A 268 -12.77 5.85 1.14
C ALA A 268 -14.07 5.04 1.02
N LEU A 269 -14.22 4.35 -0.11
CA LEU A 269 -15.41 3.59 -0.46
C LEU A 269 -15.53 2.29 0.32
N SER A 270 -14.41 1.68 0.66
CA SER A 270 -14.34 0.45 1.45
C SER A 270 -13.00 0.34 2.15
N ASP A 271 -12.98 -0.47 3.22
CA ASP A 271 -11.77 -0.78 3.97
C ASP A 271 -11.54 -2.29 3.95
N GLU A 272 -10.40 -2.72 3.42
CA GLU A 272 -9.94 -4.12 3.29
C GLU A 272 -11.03 -5.11 2.80
N PRO A 273 -11.74 -4.83 1.70
CA PRO A 273 -12.91 -5.64 1.32
C PRO A 273 -12.56 -7.09 1.00
N GLY A 274 -11.33 -7.38 0.66
CA GLY A 274 -10.86 -8.75 0.43
C GLY A 274 -11.03 -9.70 1.62
N TRP A 275 -11.15 -9.17 2.82
CA TRP A 275 -11.37 -9.97 4.03
C TRP A 275 -12.76 -10.61 4.08
N TYR A 276 -13.72 -10.07 3.35
CA TYR A 276 -15.10 -10.53 3.36
C TYR A 276 -15.44 -11.41 2.15
N TYR A 277 -14.52 -11.51 1.22
CA TYR A 277 -14.77 -12.07 -0.10
C TYR A 277 -15.14 -13.56 -0.15
N PRO A 278 -14.62 -14.45 0.72
CA PRO A 278 -14.98 -15.86 0.69
C PRO A 278 -16.49 -16.14 0.76
N SER A 279 -17.23 -15.29 1.48
CA SER A 279 -18.69 -15.42 1.57
C SER A 279 -19.41 -15.16 0.25
N ALA A 280 -18.78 -14.46 -0.68
CA ALA A 280 -19.38 -14.10 -1.96
C ALA A 280 -19.62 -15.30 -2.88
N PHE A 281 -18.75 -16.30 -2.84
CA PHE A 281 -18.94 -17.53 -3.62
C PHE A 281 -20.22 -18.24 -3.25
N GLU A 282 -20.48 -18.44 -1.97
CA GLU A 282 -21.70 -19.06 -1.49
C GLU A 282 -22.95 -18.19 -1.74
N ALA A 283 -22.82 -16.89 -1.60
CA ALA A 283 -23.90 -15.94 -1.88
C ALA A 283 -24.29 -15.98 -3.37
N LEU A 284 -23.29 -16.05 -4.26
CA LEU A 284 -23.50 -16.20 -5.70
C LEU A 284 -24.34 -17.45 -6.02
N LEU A 285 -23.98 -18.60 -5.45
CA LEU A 285 -24.70 -19.86 -5.69
C LEU A 285 -26.14 -19.85 -5.21
N LYS A 286 -26.49 -19.00 -4.26
CA LYS A 286 -27.85 -18.89 -3.68
C LYS A 286 -28.69 -17.80 -4.32
N ASN A 287 -28.15 -16.99 -5.23
CA ASN A 287 -28.81 -15.83 -5.81
C ASN A 287 -28.96 -16.01 -7.34
N GLU A 288 -30.19 -16.27 -7.82
CA GLU A 288 -30.41 -16.52 -9.25
C GLU A 288 -30.11 -15.32 -10.14
N ALA A 289 -30.33 -14.10 -9.65
CA ALA A 289 -29.97 -12.89 -10.42
C ALA A 289 -28.44 -12.73 -10.57
N ALA A 290 -27.68 -13.13 -9.56
CA ALA A 290 -26.23 -13.17 -9.65
C ALA A 290 -25.74 -14.30 -10.55
N MET A 291 -26.38 -15.45 -10.49
CA MET A 291 -26.15 -16.57 -11.41
C MET A 291 -26.41 -16.16 -12.86
N ASP A 292 -27.43 -15.37 -13.11
CA ASP A 292 -27.76 -14.85 -14.43
C ASP A 292 -26.70 -13.87 -14.93
N ARG A 293 -26.19 -12.98 -14.05
CA ARG A 293 -25.04 -12.13 -14.37
C ARG A 293 -23.78 -12.92 -14.71
N PHE A 294 -23.51 -13.97 -13.94
CA PHE A 294 -22.37 -14.86 -14.19
C PHE A 294 -22.47 -15.49 -15.59
N ARG A 295 -23.62 -16.07 -15.94
CA ARG A 295 -23.86 -16.67 -17.25
C ARG A 295 -23.73 -15.66 -18.39
N LYS A 296 -24.28 -14.45 -18.21
CA LYS A 296 -24.13 -13.33 -19.17
C LYS A 296 -22.68 -12.89 -19.32
N TYR A 297 -21.94 -12.83 -18.21
CA TYR A 297 -20.51 -12.54 -18.26
C TYR A 297 -19.74 -13.58 -19.08
N LEU A 298 -19.98 -14.86 -18.86
CA LEU A 298 -19.34 -15.92 -19.64
C LEU A 298 -19.66 -15.80 -21.14
N ALA A 299 -20.93 -15.55 -21.49
CA ALA A 299 -21.35 -15.34 -22.86
C ALA A 299 -20.65 -14.12 -23.51
N GLN A 300 -20.46 -13.04 -22.75
CA GLN A 300 -19.71 -11.86 -23.20
C GLN A 300 -18.22 -12.15 -23.46
N GLN A 301 -17.65 -13.15 -22.78
CA GLN A 301 -16.30 -13.64 -23.05
C GLN A 301 -16.22 -14.57 -24.27
N GLY A 302 -17.33 -14.74 -25.03
CA GLY A 302 -17.39 -15.60 -26.22
C GLY A 302 -17.55 -17.09 -25.93
N LEU A 303 -17.81 -17.46 -24.68
CA LEU A 303 -17.96 -18.84 -24.24
C LEU A 303 -19.37 -19.38 -24.56
N LYS A 304 -19.46 -20.67 -24.71
CA LYS A 304 -20.72 -21.45 -24.88
C LYS A 304 -20.84 -22.42 -23.71
N PRO A 305 -22.07 -22.90 -23.38
CA PRO A 305 -22.26 -23.90 -22.33
C PRO A 305 -21.41 -25.16 -22.54
N SER A 306 -21.24 -25.60 -23.79
CA SER A 306 -20.40 -26.74 -24.17
C SER A 306 -18.94 -26.57 -23.80
N ASP A 307 -18.41 -25.33 -23.72
CA ASP A 307 -17.04 -25.09 -23.28
C ASP A 307 -16.81 -25.43 -21.81
N MET A 308 -17.89 -25.55 -21.05
CA MET A 308 -17.90 -25.91 -19.63
C MET A 308 -18.56 -27.29 -19.38
N GLY A 309 -18.74 -28.09 -20.45
CA GLY A 309 -19.31 -29.42 -20.36
C GLY A 309 -20.84 -29.48 -20.15
N GLU A 310 -21.54 -28.35 -20.39
CA GLU A 310 -22.97 -28.22 -20.17
C GLU A 310 -23.73 -28.09 -21.49
N LYS A 311 -24.98 -28.49 -21.49
CA LYS A 311 -25.84 -28.42 -22.69
C LYS A 311 -26.43 -27.04 -22.92
N ASP A 312 -26.77 -26.36 -21.84
CA ASP A 312 -27.38 -25.03 -21.86
C ASP A 312 -26.93 -24.16 -20.67
N TRP A 313 -27.20 -22.86 -20.77
CA TRP A 313 -26.80 -21.91 -19.76
C TRP A 313 -27.43 -22.14 -18.39
N SER A 314 -28.59 -22.69 -18.30
CA SER A 314 -29.29 -22.93 -17.02
C SER A 314 -28.52 -23.89 -16.11
N ASN A 315 -27.73 -24.79 -16.70
CA ASN A 315 -26.92 -25.77 -15.99
C ASN A 315 -25.53 -25.23 -15.58
N VAL A 316 -25.07 -24.15 -16.21
CA VAL A 316 -23.76 -23.55 -15.90
C VAL A 316 -23.82 -22.88 -14.55
N LYS A 317 -22.95 -23.32 -13.62
CA LYS A 317 -22.81 -22.79 -12.26
C LYS A 317 -21.34 -22.47 -11.96
N PRO A 318 -21.07 -21.46 -11.16
CA PRO A 318 -19.71 -21.18 -10.71
C PRO A 318 -19.06 -22.41 -10.10
N ALA A 319 -17.78 -22.61 -10.39
CA ALA A 319 -17.05 -23.77 -9.91
C ALA A 319 -15.76 -23.36 -9.18
N GLY A 320 -15.52 -24.04 -8.09
CA GLY A 320 -14.25 -23.96 -7.38
C GLY A 320 -13.19 -24.86 -8.03
N ARG A 321 -11.98 -24.76 -7.51
CA ARG A 321 -10.80 -25.46 -8.02
C ARG A 321 -10.94 -26.98 -8.05
N SER A 322 -11.69 -27.56 -7.12
CA SER A 322 -11.96 -28.99 -7.08
C SER A 322 -12.63 -29.55 -8.35
N LYS A 323 -13.27 -28.68 -9.13
CA LYS A 323 -13.89 -29.04 -10.42
C LYS A 323 -12.90 -28.92 -11.61
N ALA A 324 -11.75 -28.34 -11.44
CA ALA A 324 -10.75 -28.14 -12.50
C ALA A 324 -9.91 -29.41 -12.78
N VAL A 325 -10.59 -30.53 -13.02
CA VAL A 325 -9.96 -31.84 -13.26
C VAL A 325 -9.82 -32.21 -14.75
N ASN A 326 -10.57 -31.53 -15.60
CA ASN A 326 -10.50 -31.62 -17.06
C ASN A 326 -10.59 -30.20 -17.67
N LEU A 327 -10.46 -30.08 -18.99
CA LEU A 327 -10.42 -28.79 -19.67
C LEU A 327 -11.70 -27.96 -19.44
N GLU A 328 -12.85 -28.58 -19.49
CA GLU A 328 -14.13 -27.90 -19.25
C GLU A 328 -14.21 -27.36 -17.82
N GLY A 329 -13.82 -28.15 -16.84
CA GLY A 329 -13.78 -27.76 -15.45
C GLY A 329 -12.71 -26.68 -15.19
N LYS A 330 -11.56 -26.73 -15.88
CA LYS A 330 -10.52 -25.71 -15.83
C LYS A 330 -11.01 -24.37 -16.39
N LYS A 331 -11.70 -24.38 -17.53
CA LYS A 331 -12.33 -23.19 -18.12
C LYS A 331 -13.33 -22.58 -17.14
N LEU A 332 -14.23 -23.41 -16.60
CA LEU A 332 -15.27 -22.95 -15.66
C LEU A 332 -14.66 -22.34 -14.39
N PHE A 333 -13.66 -22.98 -13.81
CA PHE A 333 -12.93 -22.45 -12.65
C PHE A 333 -12.27 -21.11 -12.97
N TYR A 334 -11.47 -21.02 -14.03
CA TYR A 334 -10.77 -19.81 -14.43
C TYR A 334 -11.75 -18.63 -14.58
N TRP A 335 -12.83 -18.83 -15.34
CA TRP A 335 -13.80 -17.78 -15.58
C TRP A 335 -14.69 -17.47 -14.39
N THR A 336 -14.87 -18.41 -13.46
CA THR A 336 -15.50 -18.12 -12.17
C THR A 336 -14.65 -17.14 -11.37
N MET A 337 -13.32 -17.33 -11.30
CA MET A 337 -12.42 -16.42 -10.61
C MET A 337 -12.37 -15.05 -11.30
N ARG A 338 -12.37 -15.02 -12.61
CA ARG A 338 -12.44 -13.77 -13.40
C ARG A 338 -13.74 -13.01 -13.16
N PHE A 339 -14.85 -13.73 -13.08
CA PHE A 339 -16.15 -13.13 -12.78
C PHE A 339 -16.15 -12.38 -11.44
N PHE A 340 -15.59 -12.95 -10.40
CA PHE A 340 -15.53 -12.29 -9.10
C PHE A 340 -14.82 -10.95 -9.16
N SER A 341 -13.68 -10.90 -9.81
CA SER A 341 -12.93 -9.67 -9.99
C SER A 341 -13.70 -8.63 -10.80
N TRP A 342 -14.34 -9.08 -11.88
CA TRP A 342 -15.18 -8.23 -12.72
C TRP A 342 -16.44 -7.73 -11.99
N ASP A 343 -17.16 -8.60 -11.29
CA ASP A 343 -18.43 -8.24 -10.61
C ASP A 343 -18.17 -7.28 -9.43
N SER A 344 -17.08 -7.48 -8.68
CA SER A 344 -16.68 -6.53 -7.66
C SER A 344 -16.29 -5.16 -8.25
N SER A 345 -15.50 -5.14 -9.30
CA SER A 345 -15.12 -3.90 -10.00
C SER A 345 -16.34 -3.14 -10.54
N ARG A 346 -17.29 -3.84 -11.12
CA ARG A 346 -18.57 -3.27 -11.58
C ARG A 346 -19.34 -2.64 -10.42
N HIS A 347 -19.45 -3.33 -9.29
CA HIS A 347 -20.18 -2.84 -8.13
C HIS A 347 -19.56 -1.57 -7.55
N PHE A 348 -18.24 -1.55 -7.39
CA PHE A 348 -17.49 -0.37 -6.95
C PHE A 348 -17.58 0.78 -7.97
N ALA A 349 -17.62 0.49 -9.27
CA ALA A 349 -17.81 1.50 -10.31
C ALA A 349 -19.19 2.18 -10.20
N ASP A 350 -20.25 1.40 -9.97
CA ASP A 350 -21.59 1.94 -9.78
C ASP A 350 -21.68 2.78 -8.47
N ALA A 351 -21.05 2.34 -7.39
CA ALA A 351 -20.97 3.08 -6.14
C ALA A 351 -20.15 4.39 -6.29
N THR A 352 -19.06 4.35 -7.02
CA THR A 352 -18.24 5.52 -7.34
C THR A 352 -19.06 6.57 -8.10
N LYS A 353 -19.78 6.16 -9.15
CA LYS A 353 -20.65 7.06 -9.93
C LYS A 353 -21.76 7.68 -9.05
N ALA A 354 -22.35 6.89 -8.14
CA ALA A 354 -23.38 7.40 -7.25
C ALA A 354 -22.83 8.50 -6.32
N LEU A 355 -21.61 8.34 -5.80
CA LEU A 355 -20.95 9.35 -4.98
C LEU A 355 -20.53 10.59 -5.78
N GLU A 356 -19.98 10.42 -6.99
CA GLU A 356 -19.64 11.54 -7.86
C GLU A 356 -20.88 12.41 -8.20
N LYS A 357 -22.05 11.78 -8.39
CA LYS A 357 -23.33 12.48 -8.61
C LYS A 357 -23.74 13.33 -7.40
N GLU A 358 -23.50 12.86 -6.21
CA GLU A 358 -23.89 13.57 -4.97
C GLU A 358 -22.89 14.65 -4.55
N PHE A 359 -21.62 14.48 -4.84
CA PHE A 359 -20.57 15.43 -4.51
C PHE A 359 -20.11 16.20 -5.76
N TYR A 360 -19.20 15.66 -6.54
CA TYR A 360 -18.71 16.24 -7.80
C TYR A 360 -17.96 15.22 -8.63
N GLU A 361 -17.95 15.42 -9.94
CA GLU A 361 -17.19 14.60 -10.88
C GLU A 361 -15.69 14.71 -10.62
N GLY A 362 -15.00 13.57 -10.56
CA GLY A 362 -13.57 13.50 -10.26
C GLY A 362 -13.23 13.59 -8.76
N LEU A 363 -14.21 13.49 -7.87
CA LEU A 363 -13.93 13.31 -6.44
C LEU A 363 -12.94 12.14 -6.26
N PRO A 364 -11.81 12.32 -5.54
CA PRO A 364 -10.93 11.23 -5.21
C PRO A 364 -11.63 10.15 -4.37
N ILE A 365 -12.04 9.07 -5.02
CA ILE A 365 -12.74 7.93 -4.41
C ILE A 365 -11.85 6.70 -4.56
N TYR A 366 -11.56 6.04 -3.45
CA TYR A 366 -10.71 4.87 -3.43
C TYR A 366 -11.28 3.74 -2.57
N THR A 367 -10.84 2.53 -2.85
CA THR A 367 -11.03 1.35 -2.00
C THR A 367 -9.70 0.98 -1.39
N ASN A 368 -9.66 0.85 -0.06
CA ASN A 368 -8.44 0.49 0.64
C ASN A 368 -8.24 -1.02 0.59
N TRP A 369 -7.58 -1.51 -0.45
CA TRP A 369 -7.17 -2.90 -0.55
C TRP A 369 -5.93 -3.15 0.30
N ASN A 370 -5.92 -4.23 1.07
CA ASN A 370 -4.78 -4.54 1.90
C ASN A 370 -3.52 -4.83 1.07
N PHE A 371 -2.35 -4.56 1.64
CA PHE A 371 -1.07 -4.66 0.93
C PHE A 371 -0.61 -6.11 0.70
N PHE A 372 -1.15 -7.08 1.41
CA PHE A 372 -0.80 -8.49 1.23
C PHE A 372 -0.96 -8.93 -0.20
N ALA A 373 -1.88 -8.32 -0.84
CA ALA A 373 -2.10 -8.40 -2.25
C ALA A 373 -1.08 -7.64 -3.11
N GLY A 374 -0.24 -6.83 -2.52
CA GLY A 374 0.65 -5.95 -3.26
C GLY A 374 1.65 -6.67 -4.15
N ARG A 375 2.11 -7.83 -3.75
CA ARG A 375 3.02 -8.66 -4.55
C ARG A 375 2.31 -9.53 -5.55
N SER A 376 1.06 -9.87 -5.29
CA SER A 376 0.26 -10.65 -6.22
C SER A 376 -0.38 -9.76 -7.27
N TYR A 377 -0.69 -10.36 -8.41
CA TYR A 377 -1.50 -9.71 -9.44
C TYR A 377 -2.94 -9.55 -8.96
N VAL A 378 -3.46 -10.61 -8.38
CA VAL A 378 -4.79 -10.66 -7.80
C VAL A 378 -4.65 -10.52 -6.29
N PRO A 379 -4.81 -9.32 -5.74
CA PRO A 379 -4.94 -9.16 -4.32
C PRO A 379 -6.24 -9.84 -3.92
N GLY A 380 -6.17 -10.77 -3.10
CA GLY A 380 -7.36 -11.48 -2.75
C GLY A 380 -7.44 -11.79 -1.30
N PRO A 381 -8.53 -12.37 -0.92
CA PRO A 381 -8.87 -12.83 0.40
C PRO A 381 -7.94 -13.92 0.93
N VAL A 382 -6.89 -14.05 0.28
CA VAL A 382 -5.81 -14.93 0.53
C VAL A 382 -5.37 -14.86 1.99
N ALA A 383 -5.43 -13.70 2.62
CA ALA A 383 -5.08 -13.51 4.01
C ALA A 383 -6.08 -14.15 4.98
N ASN A 384 -7.28 -14.46 4.54
CA ASN A 384 -8.36 -14.89 5.40
C ASN A 384 -8.81 -16.33 5.21
N ASN A 385 -7.97 -17.14 4.66
CA ASN A 385 -8.23 -18.56 4.59
C ASN A 385 -8.27 -19.21 6.00
N ARG A 386 -9.03 -18.61 6.91
CA ARG A 386 -9.35 -19.21 8.21
C ARG A 386 -10.41 -20.29 8.07
N ASP A 387 -11.17 -20.25 6.97
CA ASP A 387 -12.22 -21.18 6.66
C ASP A 387 -11.77 -22.16 5.59
N LYS A 388 -11.86 -23.41 5.89
CA LYS A 388 -11.48 -24.51 4.97
C LYS A 388 -12.28 -24.53 3.67
N THR A 389 -13.42 -23.85 3.63
CA THR A 389 -14.31 -23.75 2.47
C THR A 389 -13.92 -22.64 1.49
N SER A 390 -13.01 -21.74 1.89
CA SER A 390 -12.68 -20.53 1.11
C SER A 390 -11.60 -20.73 0.06
N GLU A 391 -11.02 -21.91 -0.06
CA GLU A 391 -9.95 -22.19 -1.04
C GLU A 391 -10.37 -21.91 -2.48
N ASP A 392 -11.63 -22.20 -2.77
CA ASP A 392 -12.20 -22.08 -4.10
C ASP A 392 -12.45 -20.62 -4.51
N ALA A 393 -12.67 -19.75 -3.53
CA ALA A 393 -12.93 -18.33 -3.75
C ALA A 393 -11.71 -17.43 -3.49
N ALA A 394 -10.62 -18.00 -2.97
CA ALA A 394 -9.52 -17.24 -2.40
C ALA A 394 -8.79 -16.32 -3.38
N MET A 395 -8.83 -16.59 -4.66
CA MET A 395 -8.02 -15.91 -5.67
C MET A 395 -8.77 -14.91 -6.54
N GLY A 396 -10.08 -14.87 -6.46
CA GLY A 396 -10.92 -14.09 -7.38
C GLY A 396 -11.29 -12.68 -6.89
N GLY A 397 -10.77 -12.24 -5.74
CA GLY A 397 -11.31 -11.08 -5.06
C GLY A 397 -11.15 -9.75 -5.78
N HIS A 398 -10.05 -9.53 -6.44
CA HIS A 398 -9.73 -8.22 -6.96
C HIS A 398 -8.59 -8.28 -7.98
N ASP A 399 -8.69 -7.41 -8.97
CA ASP A 399 -7.68 -7.18 -9.98
C ASP A 399 -7.53 -5.67 -10.20
N TRP A 400 -6.39 -5.08 -9.82
CA TRP A 400 -6.21 -3.63 -9.94
C TRP A 400 -6.28 -3.13 -11.37
N PHE A 401 -5.82 -3.91 -12.34
CA PHE A 401 -5.91 -3.50 -13.75
C PHE A 401 -7.35 -3.49 -14.24
N GLU A 402 -8.14 -4.50 -13.87
CA GLU A 402 -9.57 -4.51 -14.17
C GLU A 402 -10.32 -3.42 -13.41
N PHE A 403 -9.98 -3.22 -12.14
CA PHE A 403 -10.53 -2.16 -11.31
C PHE A 403 -10.27 -0.78 -11.91
N GLY A 404 -9.05 -0.57 -12.42
CA GLY A 404 -8.68 0.63 -13.17
C GLY A 404 -9.48 0.80 -14.45
N ARG A 405 -9.50 -0.21 -15.35
CA ARG A 405 -10.26 -0.16 -16.62
C ARG A 405 -11.73 0.17 -16.42
N MET A 406 -12.33 -0.39 -15.40
CA MET A 406 -13.75 -0.18 -15.08
C MET A 406 -14.03 1.12 -14.34
N ARG A 407 -13.00 1.89 -13.97
CA ARG A 407 -13.12 3.10 -13.13
C ARG A 407 -13.89 2.79 -11.83
N ALA A 408 -13.56 1.68 -11.21
CA ALA A 408 -14.19 1.23 -9.98
C ALA A 408 -13.87 2.13 -8.77
N GLY A 409 -12.92 3.03 -8.91
CA GLY A 409 -12.64 4.21 -8.11
C GLY A 409 -12.07 5.27 -9.03
N THR A 410 -12.07 6.52 -8.63
CA THR A 410 -11.38 7.61 -9.34
C THR A 410 -9.91 7.67 -8.93
N MET A 411 -9.54 6.92 -7.89
CA MET A 411 -8.18 6.80 -7.39
C MET A 411 -7.91 5.36 -6.96
N LEU A 412 -6.92 4.70 -7.57
CA LEU A 412 -6.48 3.38 -7.14
C LEU A 412 -5.64 3.47 -5.87
N TRP A 413 -5.70 2.45 -5.01
CA TRP A 413 -5.19 2.56 -3.66
C TRP A 413 -4.75 1.23 -3.07
N THR A 414 -3.77 1.29 -2.19
CA THR A 414 -3.42 0.22 -1.25
C THR A 414 -2.80 0.82 0.01
N GLU A 415 -2.61 0.01 1.02
CA GLU A 415 -2.00 0.39 2.29
C GLU A 415 -0.65 -0.29 2.50
N ASP A 416 0.16 0.24 3.41
CA ASP A 416 1.35 -0.45 3.89
C ASP A 416 1.23 -0.84 5.37
N TRP A 417 1.62 -2.06 5.67
CA TRP A 417 1.85 -2.56 7.02
C TRP A 417 3.28 -3.08 7.18
N PHE A 418 4.13 -2.83 6.21
CA PHE A 418 5.55 -3.15 6.28
C PHE A 418 6.32 -2.07 7.06
N GLY A 419 7.36 -2.48 7.77
CA GLY A 419 8.23 -1.58 8.55
C GLY A 419 8.99 -0.58 7.67
N ASP A 420 9.50 0.48 8.28
CA ASP A 420 10.18 1.57 7.58
C ASP A 420 11.50 1.13 6.90
N SER A 421 12.12 0.05 7.38
CA SER A 421 13.25 -0.62 6.70
C SER A 421 12.89 -1.20 5.34
N LYS A 422 11.60 -1.35 5.04
CA LYS A 422 11.08 -1.82 3.75
C LYS A 422 10.39 -0.73 2.93
N ALA A 423 10.60 0.54 3.30
CA ALA A 423 9.98 1.69 2.63
C ALA A 423 10.21 1.74 1.11
N TYR A 424 11.36 1.22 0.62
CA TYR A 424 11.69 1.08 -0.80
C TYR A 424 10.67 0.25 -1.60
N GLN A 425 9.87 -0.59 -0.95
CA GLN A 425 8.83 -1.38 -1.61
C GLN A 425 7.71 -0.53 -2.20
N TRP A 426 7.52 0.69 -1.71
CA TRP A 426 6.52 1.61 -2.26
C TRP A 426 6.78 1.96 -3.73
N SER A 427 8.04 1.93 -4.17
CA SER A 427 8.40 2.11 -5.57
C SER A 427 7.68 1.10 -6.49
N PHE A 428 7.72 -0.18 -6.12
CA PHE A 428 7.01 -1.25 -6.83
C PHE A 428 5.49 -1.09 -6.81
N TYR A 429 4.92 -0.86 -5.63
CA TYR A 429 3.46 -0.73 -5.50
C TYR A 429 2.93 0.50 -6.22
N SER A 430 3.62 1.63 -6.11
CA SER A 430 3.26 2.87 -6.81
C SER A 430 3.31 2.71 -8.34
N SER A 431 4.34 2.05 -8.87
CA SER A 431 4.44 1.79 -10.31
C SER A 431 3.33 0.86 -10.80
N LYS A 432 3.00 -0.17 -10.06
CA LYS A 432 1.89 -1.09 -10.38
C LYS A 432 0.53 -0.38 -10.35
N LEU A 433 0.25 0.40 -9.28
CA LEU A 433 -0.98 1.18 -9.17
C LEU A 433 -1.10 2.23 -10.28
N ARG A 434 0.00 2.91 -10.61
CA ARG A 434 0.05 3.86 -11.72
C ARG A 434 -0.35 3.20 -13.03
N CYS A 435 0.29 2.08 -13.38
CA CYS A 435 -0.01 1.36 -14.63
C CYS A 435 -1.48 0.89 -14.68
N ALA A 436 -2.00 0.40 -13.58
CA ALA A 436 -3.40 0.00 -13.46
C ALA A 436 -4.36 1.21 -13.57
N ALA A 437 -4.03 2.34 -12.93
CA ALA A 437 -4.83 3.57 -12.98
C ALA A 437 -4.90 4.18 -14.38
N GLU A 438 -3.78 4.16 -15.11
CA GLU A 438 -3.70 4.65 -16.49
C GLU A 438 -4.65 3.92 -17.45
N LYS A 439 -5.03 2.65 -17.16
CA LYS A 439 -5.98 1.89 -17.97
C LYS A 439 -7.38 2.53 -18.02
N GLY A 440 -7.82 3.16 -16.95
CA GLY A 440 -9.11 3.85 -16.88
C GLY A 440 -9.01 5.37 -16.88
N GLY A 441 -7.81 5.92 -17.04
CA GLY A 441 -7.58 7.36 -16.95
C GLY A 441 -7.88 7.92 -15.56
N VAL A 442 -7.69 7.12 -14.52
CA VAL A 442 -7.87 7.52 -13.12
C VAL A 442 -6.53 7.79 -12.44
N GLN A 443 -6.55 8.30 -11.21
CA GLN A 443 -5.37 8.58 -10.42
C GLN A 443 -4.99 7.38 -9.53
N PHE A 444 -3.89 7.48 -8.80
CA PHE A 444 -3.58 6.59 -7.70
C PHE A 444 -3.05 7.37 -6.50
N GLY A 445 -3.15 6.77 -5.34
CA GLY A 445 -2.65 7.28 -4.07
C GLY A 445 -2.31 6.13 -3.12
N ALA A 446 -2.05 6.45 -1.87
CA ALA A 446 -1.60 5.46 -0.91
C ALA A 446 -2.03 5.76 0.53
N TYR A 447 -2.29 4.69 1.25
CA TYR A 447 -2.43 4.69 2.69
C TYR A 447 -1.06 4.40 3.31
N VAL A 448 -0.38 5.45 3.73
CA VAL A 448 0.94 5.36 4.35
C VAL A 448 0.78 5.29 5.85
N ILE A 449 1.20 4.18 6.45
CA ILE A 449 1.08 3.96 7.88
C ILE A 449 2.30 4.53 8.60
N PRO A 450 2.14 5.56 9.46
CA PRO A 450 3.25 6.15 10.19
C PRO A 450 3.64 5.28 11.40
N ARG A 451 3.88 4.01 11.15
CA ARG A 451 4.38 3.08 12.15
C ARG A 451 5.88 3.03 12.07
N THR A 452 6.50 3.54 13.08
CA THR A 452 7.86 3.13 13.34
C THR A 452 7.83 2.01 14.36
N ALA A 453 8.09 0.83 13.94
CA ALA A 453 8.51 -0.21 14.86
C ALA A 453 9.96 0.06 15.32
N GLY A 454 10.25 1.30 15.72
CA GLY A 454 11.51 1.69 16.35
C GLY A 454 12.73 1.84 15.46
N ASP A 455 12.64 1.55 14.16
CA ASP A 455 13.86 1.26 13.41
C ASP A 455 14.40 2.44 12.61
N ARG A 456 13.53 3.22 11.94
CA ARG A 456 13.95 4.29 11.04
C ARG A 456 12.94 5.43 10.98
N PRO A 457 13.11 6.50 11.77
CA PRO A 457 12.23 7.67 11.68
C PRO A 457 12.17 8.30 10.27
N ASP A 458 13.24 8.15 9.48
CA ASP A 458 13.29 8.66 8.10
C ASP A 458 12.51 7.79 7.10
N GLY A 459 12.13 6.57 7.47
CA GLY A 459 11.33 5.71 6.60
C GLY A 459 9.99 6.34 6.21
N ILE A 460 9.36 7.10 7.10
CA ILE A 460 8.07 7.73 6.81
C ILE A 460 8.18 8.80 5.70
N ILE A 461 9.20 9.65 5.72
CA ILE A 461 9.38 10.67 4.68
C ILE A 461 9.73 10.02 3.33
N GLN A 462 10.51 8.94 3.35
CA GLN A 462 10.83 8.17 2.16
C GLN A 462 9.58 7.50 1.57
N LYS A 463 8.71 6.88 2.39
CA LYS A 463 7.43 6.30 1.94
C LYS A 463 6.56 7.34 1.24
N ILE A 464 6.33 8.48 1.88
CA ILE A 464 5.50 9.56 1.34
C ILE A 464 6.03 10.04 -0.01
N LEU A 465 7.32 10.37 -0.07
CA LEU A 465 7.92 10.94 -1.28
C LEU A 465 8.09 9.90 -2.39
N THR A 466 8.21 8.62 -2.08
CA THR A 466 8.18 7.55 -3.08
C THR A 466 6.84 7.51 -3.80
N VAL A 467 5.74 7.57 -3.06
CA VAL A 467 4.39 7.58 -3.66
C VAL A 467 4.20 8.80 -4.55
N ILE A 468 4.48 9.99 -4.05
CA ILE A 468 4.30 11.25 -4.80
C ILE A 468 5.25 11.34 -5.99
N GLY A 469 6.53 11.02 -5.81
CA GLY A 469 7.54 11.01 -6.88
C GLY A 469 7.24 9.99 -7.99
N SER A 470 6.54 8.91 -7.67
CA SER A 470 6.05 7.94 -8.66
C SER A 470 4.80 8.43 -9.42
N GLY A 471 4.23 9.58 -9.07
CA GLY A 471 3.06 10.17 -9.69
C GLY A 471 1.76 10.01 -8.90
N GLY A 472 1.83 9.53 -7.66
CA GLY A 472 0.67 9.45 -6.75
C GLY A 472 0.07 10.83 -6.50
N LYS A 473 -1.26 10.90 -6.38
CA LYS A 473 -2.01 12.16 -6.26
C LYS A 473 -2.78 12.29 -4.95
N GLY A 474 -2.60 11.37 -4.02
CA GLY A 474 -3.24 11.44 -2.71
C GLY A 474 -2.53 10.57 -1.68
N ILE A 475 -2.57 11.00 -0.44
CA ILE A 475 -2.05 10.25 0.71
C ILE A 475 -3.03 10.33 1.85
N LYS A 476 -3.23 9.20 2.50
CA LYS A 476 -3.91 9.12 3.78
C LYS A 476 -3.01 8.42 4.78
N TYR A 477 -3.15 8.79 6.03
CA TYR A 477 -2.44 8.17 7.15
C TYR A 477 -3.40 7.47 8.10
N PHE A 478 -2.85 6.67 9.00
CA PHE A 478 -3.58 5.99 10.05
C PHE A 478 -2.73 5.93 11.32
N VAL A 479 -3.02 6.61 12.37
CA VAL A 479 -4.10 7.55 12.61
C VAL A 479 -3.62 8.59 13.64
N PHE A 480 -4.06 9.82 13.53
CA PHE A 480 -3.74 10.86 14.50
C PHE A 480 -4.74 10.82 15.67
N GLY A 481 -4.22 10.77 16.88
CA GLY A 481 -5.01 10.75 18.10
C GLY A 481 -4.18 10.19 19.25
N PRO A 482 -4.72 10.23 20.47
CA PRO A 482 -4.02 9.70 21.62
C PRO A 482 -3.86 8.18 21.55
N GLU A 483 -2.71 7.68 21.95
CA GLU A 483 -2.37 6.26 21.91
C GLU A 483 -3.37 5.38 22.67
N TYR A 484 -3.92 5.89 23.79
CA TYR A 484 -4.90 5.14 24.57
C TYR A 484 -6.19 4.83 23.82
N ASN A 485 -6.55 5.63 22.82
CA ASN A 485 -7.79 5.46 22.08
C ASN A 485 -7.69 4.34 21.03
N PHE A 486 -6.54 4.19 20.42
CA PHE A 486 -6.28 3.10 19.49
C PHE A 486 -4.83 2.61 19.60
N PRO A 487 -4.53 1.82 20.65
CA PRO A 487 -3.17 1.44 20.98
C PRO A 487 -2.42 0.79 19.83
N GLY A 488 -1.18 1.23 19.61
CA GLY A 488 -0.31 0.74 18.56
C GLY A 488 -0.57 1.29 17.16
N ASN A 489 -1.62 2.07 16.98
CA ASN A 489 -1.98 2.65 15.68
C ASN A 489 -1.89 4.18 15.65
N CYS A 490 -1.95 4.83 16.81
CA CYS A 490 -1.77 6.27 16.89
C CYS A 490 -0.29 6.67 16.81
N TYR A 491 0.00 7.77 16.13
CA TYR A 491 1.36 8.27 15.99
C TYR A 491 1.58 9.66 16.61
N SER A 492 0.55 10.33 17.07
CA SER A 492 0.63 11.69 17.62
C SER A 492 1.57 11.83 18.82
N GLU A 493 1.74 10.76 19.60
CA GLU A 493 2.63 10.73 20.75
C GLU A 493 4.08 10.36 20.41
N ARG A 494 4.37 10.08 19.13
CA ARG A 494 5.71 9.73 18.65
C ARG A 494 6.42 10.96 18.13
N ALA A 495 7.25 11.57 18.97
CA ALA A 495 7.86 12.88 18.74
C ALA A 495 8.61 13.00 17.40
N ALA A 496 9.18 11.92 16.87
CA ALA A 496 9.94 11.95 15.62
C ALA A 496 9.07 11.85 14.34
N ILE A 497 7.80 11.47 14.43
CA ILE A 497 7.00 11.11 13.26
C ILE A 497 6.38 12.34 12.59
N LEU A 498 5.55 13.11 13.30
CA LEU A 498 4.85 14.24 12.71
C LEU A 498 5.78 15.29 12.10
N PRO A 499 6.94 15.64 12.69
CA PRO A 499 7.89 16.53 12.05
C PRO A 499 8.43 16.01 10.71
N LYS A 500 8.64 14.70 10.58
CA LYS A 500 9.08 14.07 9.32
C LYS A 500 7.96 14.10 8.27
N MET A 501 6.72 13.82 8.68
CA MET A 501 5.55 13.95 7.80
C MET A 501 5.39 15.40 7.34
N ALA A 502 5.42 16.36 8.25
CA ALA A 502 5.34 17.77 7.92
C ALA A 502 6.44 18.22 6.95
N ASN A 503 7.66 17.73 7.12
CA ASN A 503 8.75 18.02 6.17
C ASN A 503 8.45 17.44 4.78
N ALA A 504 7.89 16.24 4.67
CA ALA A 504 7.43 15.69 3.39
C ALA A 504 6.32 16.55 2.76
N HIS A 505 5.33 16.96 3.56
CA HIS A 505 4.25 17.84 3.10
C HIS A 505 4.79 19.18 2.60
N ARG A 506 5.74 19.77 3.32
CA ARG A 506 6.43 20.99 2.89
C ARG A 506 7.12 20.82 1.54
N MET A 507 7.84 19.72 1.34
CA MET A 507 8.49 19.41 0.07
C MET A 507 7.47 19.25 -1.07
N ILE A 508 6.35 18.58 -0.80
CA ILE A 508 5.26 18.42 -1.76
C ILE A 508 4.66 19.79 -2.12
N GLY A 509 4.32 20.61 -1.12
CA GLY A 509 3.73 21.92 -1.33
C GLY A 509 4.67 22.87 -2.07
N SER A 510 5.96 22.88 -1.73
CA SER A 510 6.99 23.70 -2.41
C SER A 510 7.16 23.34 -3.89
N ALA A 511 6.98 22.06 -4.25
CA ALA A 511 7.14 21.56 -5.62
C ALA A 511 5.80 21.23 -6.31
N GLU A 512 4.68 21.58 -5.71
CA GLU A 512 3.34 21.17 -6.13
C GLU A 512 3.00 21.56 -7.57
N GLU A 513 3.49 22.72 -8.03
CA GLU A 513 3.25 23.21 -9.39
C GLU A 513 3.83 22.31 -10.50
N LEU A 514 4.85 21.50 -10.17
CA LEU A 514 5.46 20.52 -11.06
C LEU A 514 4.99 19.10 -10.76
N LEU A 515 4.82 18.75 -9.47
CA LEU A 515 4.43 17.41 -9.03
C LEU A 515 2.97 17.09 -9.39
N TRP A 516 2.05 18.06 -9.23
CA TRP A 516 0.62 17.80 -9.47
C TRP A 516 0.30 17.51 -10.93
N PRO A 517 0.70 18.35 -11.92
CA PRO A 517 0.46 18.05 -13.33
C PRO A 517 1.43 17.01 -13.90
N GLY A 518 2.50 16.73 -13.16
CA GLY A 518 3.59 15.89 -13.63
C GLY A 518 3.17 14.44 -13.91
N LYS A 519 3.65 13.90 -15.03
CA LYS A 519 3.47 12.50 -15.45
C LYS A 519 4.82 11.83 -15.61
N ARG A 520 4.87 10.53 -15.36
CA ARG A 520 6.08 9.72 -15.59
C ARG A 520 6.44 9.74 -17.09
N PRO A 521 7.74 9.79 -17.44
CA PRO A 521 8.17 9.59 -18.82
C PRO A 521 7.75 8.20 -19.32
N LYS A 522 7.55 8.07 -20.62
CA LYS A 522 7.21 6.78 -21.23
C LYS A 522 8.30 5.76 -20.96
N SER A 523 7.89 4.58 -20.56
CA SER A 523 8.77 3.44 -20.36
C SER A 523 8.99 2.71 -21.68
N THR A 524 10.22 2.25 -21.91
CA THR A 524 10.55 1.35 -23.02
C THR A 524 10.65 -0.10 -22.58
N ALA A 525 10.64 -0.35 -21.28
CA ALA A 525 10.66 -1.66 -20.65
C ALA A 525 9.34 -1.93 -19.91
N ALA A 526 8.88 -3.17 -20.00
CA ALA A 526 7.71 -3.63 -19.26
C ALA A 526 7.94 -4.99 -18.60
N ILE A 527 7.21 -5.27 -17.53
CA ILE A 527 7.15 -6.57 -16.86
C ILE A 527 5.71 -7.06 -16.93
N LEU A 528 5.51 -8.30 -17.39
CA LEU A 528 4.18 -8.92 -17.43
C LEU A 528 3.75 -9.33 -16.02
N MET A 529 2.57 -8.90 -15.61
CA MET A 529 1.93 -9.36 -14.38
C MET A 529 1.30 -10.75 -14.58
N PRO A 530 1.63 -11.73 -13.75
CA PRO A 530 1.32 -13.14 -13.99
C PRO A 530 -0.09 -13.54 -13.47
N ARG A 531 -1.17 -13.00 -14.03
CA ARG A 531 -2.54 -13.26 -13.60
C ARG A 531 -2.93 -14.73 -13.67
N SER A 532 -2.87 -15.32 -14.86
CA SER A 532 -3.27 -16.70 -15.06
C SER A 532 -2.43 -17.67 -14.23
N ALA A 533 -1.12 -17.50 -14.22
CA ALA A 533 -0.22 -18.30 -13.39
C ALA A 533 -0.61 -18.24 -11.91
N GLN A 534 -0.92 -17.08 -11.41
CA GLN A 534 -1.28 -16.88 -10.01
C GLN A 534 -2.60 -17.55 -9.63
N MET A 535 -3.57 -17.62 -10.54
CA MET A 535 -4.81 -18.35 -10.30
C MET A 535 -4.57 -19.84 -10.14
N TRP A 536 -3.61 -20.38 -10.89
CA TRP A 536 -3.29 -21.81 -10.85
C TRP A 536 -2.39 -22.19 -9.66
N ASP A 537 -1.59 -21.29 -9.14
CA ASP A 537 -0.65 -21.54 -8.03
C ASP A 537 -1.31 -21.56 -6.64
N ALA A 538 -2.59 -21.31 -6.53
CA ALA A 538 -3.30 -21.39 -5.25
C ALA A 538 -3.11 -22.74 -4.51
N ARG A 539 -2.76 -23.81 -5.21
CA ARG A 539 -2.40 -25.11 -4.61
C ARG A 539 -1.13 -25.07 -3.78
N GLU A 540 -0.12 -24.43 -4.30
CA GLU A 540 1.20 -24.36 -3.69
C GLU A 540 1.19 -23.45 -2.48
N GLN A 541 0.33 -22.47 -2.46
CA GLN A 541 0.11 -21.60 -1.31
C GLN A 541 -0.43 -22.34 -0.08
N LYS A 542 -1.09 -23.47 -0.22
CA LYS A 542 -1.51 -24.35 0.88
C LYS A 542 -0.34 -25.06 1.54
N VAL A 543 0.68 -25.39 0.78
CA VAL A 543 1.84 -26.17 1.25
C VAL A 543 2.83 -25.28 2.00
N ALA A 544 2.92 -24.02 1.63
CA ALA A 544 3.57 -23.01 2.44
C ALA A 544 2.70 -22.79 3.70
N LYS A 545 3.07 -23.42 4.80
CA LYS A 545 2.36 -23.34 6.09
C LYS A 545 1.97 -21.89 6.42
N GLY A 546 0.74 -21.59 6.07
CA GLY A 546 0.09 -20.35 6.41
C GLY A 546 0.52 -19.18 5.51
N PHE A 547 -0.47 -18.47 5.14
CA PHE A 547 -0.44 -17.17 4.51
C PHE A 547 0.43 -16.14 5.26
N SER A 548 0.65 -16.34 6.57
CA SER A 548 1.60 -15.57 7.38
C SER A 548 3.00 -15.53 6.76
N ASP A 549 3.44 -16.57 6.09
CA ASP A 549 4.77 -16.59 5.48
C ASP A 549 4.82 -15.79 4.18
N ALA A 550 3.76 -15.79 3.40
CA ALA A 550 3.61 -14.90 2.24
C ALA A 550 3.41 -13.44 2.69
N THR A 551 2.70 -13.21 3.79
CA THR A 551 2.49 -11.89 4.38
C THR A 551 3.73 -11.33 5.07
N ASN A 552 4.58 -12.18 5.63
CA ASN A 552 5.86 -11.78 6.21
C ASN A 552 6.91 -11.39 5.16
N HIS A 553 6.52 -11.25 3.91
CA HIS A 553 7.43 -10.88 2.83
C HIS A 553 8.64 -11.82 2.72
N ASN A 554 8.46 -13.06 3.09
CA ASN A 554 9.51 -14.03 2.94
C ASN A 554 9.64 -14.39 1.46
N MET A 555 10.42 -13.58 0.75
CA MET A 555 10.79 -13.78 -0.67
C MET A 555 11.53 -15.09 -0.89
N ASN A 556 11.73 -15.88 0.16
CA ASN A 556 12.40 -17.17 0.16
C ASN A 556 11.43 -18.34 0.10
N ALA A 557 10.11 -18.09 0.16
CA ALA A 557 9.14 -19.16 -0.06
C ALA A 557 9.27 -19.63 -1.52
N ALA A 558 9.84 -20.77 -1.70
CA ALA A 558 10.26 -21.33 -3.00
C ALA A 558 9.10 -21.68 -3.93
N THR A 559 7.89 -21.59 -3.47
CA THR A 559 6.69 -22.06 -4.17
C THR A 559 6.16 -21.08 -5.22
N VAL A 560 6.64 -19.82 -5.22
CA VAL A 560 6.18 -18.76 -6.13
C VAL A 560 7.35 -17.95 -6.70
N ASP A 561 8.39 -18.66 -7.12
CA ASP A 561 9.62 -18.03 -7.63
C ASP A 561 9.35 -17.03 -8.76
N TYR A 562 8.50 -17.37 -9.73
CA TYR A 562 8.17 -16.46 -10.82
C TYR A 562 7.52 -15.15 -10.36
N LEU A 563 6.78 -15.17 -9.25
CA LEU A 563 6.15 -13.97 -8.69
C LEU A 563 7.15 -13.13 -7.89
N ALA A 564 8.00 -13.77 -7.10
CA ALA A 564 9.12 -13.11 -6.44
C ALA A 564 10.08 -12.49 -7.47
N GLU A 565 10.27 -13.17 -8.59
CA GLU A 565 11.10 -12.70 -9.71
C GLU A 565 10.58 -11.37 -10.28
N VAL A 566 9.27 -11.20 -10.47
CA VAL A 566 8.66 -9.94 -10.93
C VAL A 566 9.11 -8.75 -10.06
N PHE A 567 9.02 -8.88 -8.74
CA PHE A 567 9.44 -7.82 -7.82
C PHE A 567 10.95 -7.57 -7.89
N ASN A 568 11.76 -8.61 -7.95
CA ASN A 568 13.21 -8.49 -7.91
C ASN A 568 13.80 -7.98 -9.22
N LEU A 569 13.20 -8.33 -10.36
CA LEU A 569 13.51 -7.72 -11.65
C LEU A 569 13.20 -6.23 -11.63
N TYR A 570 12.03 -5.85 -11.13
CA TYR A 570 11.68 -4.45 -10.96
C TYR A 570 12.71 -3.71 -10.09
N LEU A 571 13.10 -4.29 -8.96
CA LEU A 571 14.10 -3.70 -8.06
C LEU A 571 15.43 -3.48 -8.77
N ALA A 572 15.93 -4.47 -9.52
CA ALA A 572 17.16 -4.36 -10.27
C ALA A 572 17.11 -3.23 -11.32
N LEU A 573 15.97 -3.10 -12.02
CA LEU A 573 15.76 -2.04 -13.00
C LEU A 573 15.65 -0.65 -12.33
N GLN A 574 15.01 -0.54 -11.18
CA GLN A 574 14.94 0.71 -10.41
C GLN A 574 16.32 1.13 -9.87
N HIS A 575 17.17 0.19 -9.48
CA HIS A 575 18.52 0.49 -9.06
C HIS A 575 19.41 1.07 -10.18
N GLU A 576 18.99 0.98 -11.45
CA GLU A 576 19.55 1.72 -12.60
C GLU A 576 18.70 2.93 -13.03
N ASN A 577 17.68 3.28 -12.24
CA ASN A 577 16.73 4.35 -12.59
C ASN A 577 16.06 4.16 -13.97
N ILE A 578 15.89 2.92 -14.41
CA ILE A 578 15.19 2.58 -15.64
C ILE A 578 13.69 2.69 -15.41
N PRO A 579 12.95 3.53 -16.16
CA PRO A 579 11.50 3.54 -16.11
C PRO A 579 10.94 2.18 -16.56
N VAL A 580 10.06 1.61 -15.75
CA VAL A 580 9.43 0.31 -16.01
C VAL A 580 7.92 0.44 -15.85
N ASP A 581 7.19 -0.13 -16.79
CA ASP A 581 5.75 -0.31 -16.71
C ASP A 581 5.40 -1.75 -16.37
N PHE A 582 4.23 -1.94 -15.75
CA PHE A 582 3.60 -3.23 -15.64
C PHE A 582 2.50 -3.36 -16.67
N VAL A 583 2.50 -4.46 -17.39
CA VAL A 583 1.45 -4.84 -18.34
C VAL A 583 0.72 -6.07 -17.83
N ASP A 584 -0.55 -6.18 -18.14
CA ASP A 584 -1.32 -7.38 -17.84
C ASP A 584 -1.66 -8.17 -19.11
N GLU A 585 -2.37 -9.28 -18.96
CA GLU A 585 -2.63 -10.19 -20.06
C GLU A 585 -3.50 -9.58 -21.17
N GLU A 586 -4.38 -8.62 -20.85
CA GLU A 586 -5.18 -7.87 -21.84
C GLU A 586 -4.33 -6.89 -22.67
N ASP A 587 -3.16 -6.51 -22.17
CA ASP A 587 -2.22 -5.68 -22.93
C ASP A 587 -1.40 -6.49 -23.95
N LEU A 588 -1.45 -7.82 -23.90
CA LEU A 588 -0.73 -8.69 -24.82
C LEU A 588 -1.40 -8.70 -26.21
N SER A 589 -1.25 -7.59 -26.90
CA SER A 589 -1.72 -7.34 -28.28
C SER A 589 -0.66 -6.55 -29.03
N SER A 590 -0.78 -6.47 -30.35
CA SER A 590 0.11 -5.67 -31.20
C SER A 590 0.19 -4.21 -30.74
N ASP A 591 -0.94 -3.63 -30.42
CA ASP A 591 -1.02 -2.20 -30.01
C ASP A 591 -0.56 -2.02 -28.56
N GLY A 592 -0.91 -2.94 -27.66
CA GLY A 592 -0.53 -2.86 -26.25
C GLY A 592 0.98 -3.03 -26.03
N LEU A 593 1.66 -3.85 -26.85
CA LEU A 593 3.10 -4.05 -26.77
C LEU A 593 3.93 -3.02 -27.57
N LYS A 594 3.31 -2.29 -28.49
CA LYS A 594 3.98 -1.32 -29.36
C LYS A 594 4.82 -0.26 -28.63
N PRO A 595 4.45 0.25 -27.44
CA PRO A 595 5.27 1.22 -26.73
C PRO A 595 6.59 0.67 -26.22
N TYR A 596 6.68 -0.65 -26.04
CA TYR A 596 7.80 -1.29 -25.37
C TYR A 596 8.81 -1.88 -26.35
N ARG A 597 10.07 -1.87 -25.95
CA ARG A 597 11.18 -2.51 -26.66
C ARG A 597 11.70 -3.74 -25.95
N VAL A 598 11.52 -3.78 -24.63
CA VAL A 598 11.93 -4.92 -23.80
C VAL A 598 10.74 -5.35 -22.94
N LEU A 599 10.43 -6.63 -22.98
CA LEU A 599 9.39 -7.24 -22.17
C LEU A 599 9.95 -8.37 -21.33
N TYR A 600 9.78 -8.29 -20.00
CA TYR A 600 10.13 -9.35 -19.07
C TYR A 600 8.90 -10.21 -18.78
N VAL A 601 9.03 -11.52 -18.99
CA VAL A 601 7.97 -12.50 -18.73
C VAL A 601 8.51 -13.62 -17.86
N THR A 602 7.96 -13.74 -16.67
CA THR A 602 8.30 -14.80 -15.72
C THR A 602 7.18 -15.84 -15.58
N ALA A 603 5.98 -15.47 -16.03
CA ALA A 603 4.75 -16.21 -15.85
C ALA A 603 4.78 -17.56 -16.58
N PRO A 604 4.53 -18.70 -15.88
CA PRO A 604 4.36 -19.99 -16.52
C PRO A 604 3.13 -20.04 -17.41
N ASN A 605 2.03 -19.47 -16.98
CA ASN A 605 0.77 -19.44 -17.71
C ASN A 605 0.58 -18.07 -18.38
N VAL A 606 0.46 -18.08 -19.69
CA VAL A 606 0.13 -16.91 -20.52
C VAL A 606 -0.89 -17.35 -21.57
N PRO A 607 -2.00 -16.61 -21.73
CA PRO A 607 -3.00 -16.95 -22.73
C PRO A 607 -2.41 -17.15 -24.12
N ASP A 608 -2.90 -18.12 -24.91
CA ASP A 608 -2.37 -18.45 -26.23
C ASP A 608 -2.33 -17.27 -27.19
N GLU A 609 -3.37 -16.43 -27.17
CA GLU A 609 -3.39 -15.20 -27.97
C GLU A 609 -2.30 -14.21 -27.52
N GLY A 610 -2.04 -14.14 -26.20
CA GLY A 610 -0.94 -13.34 -25.65
C GLY A 610 0.42 -13.87 -26.08
N GLN A 611 0.64 -15.21 -26.04
CA GLN A 611 1.87 -15.83 -26.53
C GLN A 611 2.10 -15.53 -28.04
N LYS A 612 1.04 -15.60 -28.87
CA LYS A 612 1.11 -15.24 -30.29
C LYS A 612 1.43 -13.76 -30.48
N ALA A 613 0.84 -12.89 -29.68
CA ALA A 613 1.11 -11.45 -29.73
C ALA A 613 2.57 -11.15 -29.35
N ILE A 614 3.10 -11.76 -28.30
CA ILE A 614 4.52 -11.66 -27.92
C ILE A 614 5.41 -12.17 -29.06
N GLN A 615 5.10 -13.32 -29.63
CA GLN A 615 5.86 -13.87 -30.79
C GLN A 615 5.91 -12.88 -31.97
N GLY A 616 4.76 -12.31 -32.35
CA GLY A 616 4.66 -11.30 -33.40
C GLY A 616 5.44 -10.02 -33.08
N TRP A 617 5.39 -9.60 -31.84
CA TRP A 617 6.11 -8.43 -31.35
C TRP A 617 7.64 -8.65 -31.39
N VAL A 618 8.13 -9.82 -30.92
CA VAL A 618 9.55 -10.19 -31.06
C VAL A 618 9.96 -10.26 -32.54
N ASN A 619 9.15 -10.90 -33.39
CA ASN A 619 9.44 -10.97 -34.82
C ASN A 619 9.59 -9.59 -35.48
N SER A 620 8.90 -8.57 -34.93
CA SER A 620 8.92 -7.18 -35.39
C SER A 620 10.07 -6.34 -34.82
N GLY A 621 10.88 -6.88 -33.90
CA GLY A 621 12.05 -6.19 -33.32
C GLY A 621 12.06 -6.05 -31.81
N GLY A 622 11.06 -6.58 -31.10
CA GLY A 622 11.01 -6.57 -29.65
C GLY A 622 12.08 -7.48 -29.03
N HIS A 623 12.48 -7.18 -27.80
CA HIS A 623 13.42 -7.99 -27.01
C HIS A 623 12.68 -8.63 -25.84
N LEU A 624 12.46 -9.93 -25.91
CA LEU A 624 11.83 -10.71 -24.86
C LEU A 624 12.87 -11.23 -23.86
N VAL A 625 12.64 -11.04 -22.58
CA VAL A 625 13.45 -11.59 -21.48
C VAL A 625 12.60 -12.54 -20.65
N THR A 626 13.07 -13.76 -20.45
CA THR A 626 12.32 -14.80 -19.74
C THR A 626 13.17 -15.53 -18.72
N SER A 627 12.51 -16.13 -17.73
CA SER A 627 13.06 -16.98 -16.68
C SER A 627 12.48 -18.39 -16.77
N PRO A 628 12.95 -19.35 -15.94
CA PRO A 628 12.54 -20.75 -16.01
C PRO A 628 11.02 -20.94 -16.04
N GLY A 629 10.55 -21.80 -16.94
CA GLY A 629 9.16 -22.19 -17.04
C GLY A 629 8.22 -21.16 -17.65
N ALA A 630 8.70 -19.99 -18.06
CA ALA A 630 7.85 -18.93 -18.63
C ALA A 630 7.12 -19.39 -19.90
N MET A 631 5.83 -19.05 -20.01
CA MET A 631 4.96 -19.31 -21.17
C MET A 631 4.89 -20.81 -21.60
N ARG A 632 4.88 -21.71 -20.62
CA ARG A 632 4.74 -23.17 -20.86
C ARG A 632 3.30 -23.64 -20.87
N PHE A 633 2.39 -22.84 -20.34
CA PHE A 633 0.99 -23.16 -20.22
C PHE A 633 0.13 -22.01 -20.75
N ASP A 634 -1.08 -22.35 -21.18
CA ASP A 634 -2.11 -21.35 -21.50
C ASP A 634 -2.82 -20.84 -20.22
N ARG A 635 -3.89 -20.04 -20.40
CA ARG A 635 -4.71 -19.54 -19.27
C ARG A 635 -5.44 -20.63 -18.50
N TYR A 636 -5.63 -21.79 -19.09
CA TYR A 636 -6.38 -22.92 -18.50
C TYR A 636 -5.45 -23.99 -17.90
N ASP A 637 -4.17 -23.66 -17.74
CA ASP A 637 -3.15 -24.60 -17.27
C ASP A 637 -2.99 -25.83 -18.19
N GLU A 638 -3.24 -25.66 -19.49
CA GLU A 638 -2.95 -26.63 -20.52
C GLU A 638 -1.61 -26.33 -21.16
N ALA A 639 -0.87 -27.38 -21.49
CA ALA A 639 0.47 -27.21 -22.07
C ALA A 639 0.41 -26.39 -23.38
N SER A 640 1.09 -25.27 -23.39
CA SER A 640 1.24 -24.37 -24.52
C SER A 640 2.70 -23.99 -24.69
N ASN A 641 3.21 -24.04 -25.90
CA ASN A 641 4.61 -23.77 -26.18
C ASN A 641 4.74 -23.03 -27.52
N ILE A 642 3.86 -22.08 -27.81
CA ILE A 642 3.76 -21.44 -29.13
C ILE A 642 5.09 -20.86 -29.59
N LEU A 643 5.71 -20.02 -28.75
CA LEU A 643 7.00 -19.41 -29.06
C LEU A 643 8.14 -20.44 -29.00
N TRP A 644 8.19 -21.27 -27.94
CA TRP A 644 9.28 -22.19 -27.68
C TRP A 644 9.41 -23.28 -28.76
N LYS A 645 8.28 -23.78 -29.26
CA LYS A 645 8.28 -24.71 -30.42
C LYS A 645 8.84 -24.03 -31.68
N THR A 646 8.46 -22.76 -31.90
CA THR A 646 8.90 -22.01 -33.10
C THR A 646 10.42 -21.80 -33.14
N ILE A 647 11.01 -21.52 -31.98
CA ILE A 647 12.46 -21.27 -31.83
C ILE A 647 13.25 -22.51 -31.44
N ASN A 648 12.57 -23.64 -31.26
CA ASN A 648 13.15 -24.92 -30.87
C ASN A 648 14.01 -24.86 -29.59
N LEU A 649 13.46 -24.19 -28.56
CA LEU A 649 14.03 -24.14 -27.22
C LEU A 649 13.31 -25.13 -26.31
N GLU A 650 14.05 -26.06 -25.75
CA GLU A 650 13.54 -27.01 -24.76
C GLU A 650 14.09 -26.68 -23.37
N GLU A 651 13.28 -26.86 -22.36
CA GLU A 651 13.69 -26.85 -20.97
C GLU A 651 13.42 -28.22 -20.36
N SER A 652 14.42 -28.77 -19.74
CA SER A 652 14.31 -30.00 -18.99
C SER A 652 14.92 -29.84 -17.60
N ARG A 653 14.53 -30.70 -16.67
CA ARG A 653 14.97 -30.66 -15.26
C ARG A 653 14.58 -29.35 -14.54
N HIS A 654 13.38 -29.29 -14.01
CA HIS A 654 12.99 -28.27 -13.05
C HIS A 654 13.44 -28.70 -11.66
N GLU A 655 14.63 -28.34 -11.28
CA GLU A 655 15.12 -28.54 -9.92
C GLU A 655 14.74 -27.31 -9.09
N ARG A 656 13.73 -27.45 -8.21
CA ARG A 656 13.43 -26.43 -7.20
C ARG A 656 14.52 -26.49 -6.12
N LEU A 657 15.34 -25.47 -6.09
CA LEU A 657 16.37 -25.33 -5.08
C LEU A 657 15.80 -24.59 -3.88
N HIS A 658 15.31 -25.35 -2.89
CA HIS A 658 14.75 -24.81 -1.65
C HIS A 658 15.76 -24.24 -0.67
N VAL A 659 17.04 -24.42 -0.93
CA VAL A 659 18.14 -23.97 -0.07
C VAL A 659 19.12 -23.18 -0.94
N PRO A 660 19.83 -22.19 -0.40
CA PRO A 660 20.88 -21.50 -1.13
C PRO A 660 21.99 -22.49 -1.48
N ASN A 661 21.83 -23.21 -2.58
CA ASN A 661 22.94 -23.89 -3.19
C ASN A 661 23.76 -22.83 -3.89
N THR A 662 25.02 -22.68 -3.51
CA THR A 662 25.95 -21.81 -4.18
C THR A 662 26.27 -22.45 -5.53
N ILE A 663 25.47 -22.13 -6.54
CA ILE A 663 25.80 -22.51 -7.92
C ILE A 663 26.61 -21.36 -8.49
N SER A 664 27.87 -21.60 -8.67
CA SER A 664 28.76 -20.63 -9.27
C SER A 664 28.56 -20.60 -10.78
N LEU A 665 28.50 -19.38 -11.33
CA LEU A 665 28.47 -19.14 -12.77
C LEU A 665 29.88 -18.93 -13.29
N LYS A 666 30.11 -19.39 -14.50
CA LYS A 666 31.36 -19.18 -15.25
C LYS A 666 31.06 -18.46 -16.56
N ILE A 667 31.76 -17.35 -16.79
CA ILE A 667 31.72 -16.67 -18.09
C ILE A 667 32.55 -17.48 -19.10
N VAL A 668 31.94 -17.76 -20.23
CA VAL A 668 32.59 -18.46 -21.36
C VAL A 668 32.92 -17.49 -22.49
N ASP A 669 32.22 -16.34 -22.55
CA ASP A 669 32.41 -15.34 -23.58
C ASP A 669 32.29 -13.93 -22.97
N THR A 670 33.17 -13.02 -23.39
CA THR A 670 33.24 -11.62 -22.92
C THR A 670 32.20 -10.70 -23.54
N LEU A 671 31.36 -11.19 -24.45
CA LEU A 671 30.32 -10.40 -25.11
C LEU A 671 29.27 -9.81 -24.17
N LEU A 672 29.10 -10.35 -22.95
CA LEU A 672 28.19 -9.82 -21.97
C LEU A 672 28.75 -8.62 -21.16
N GLY A 673 30.03 -8.30 -21.28
CA GLY A 673 30.67 -7.22 -20.50
C GLY A 673 30.67 -7.45 -18.99
N VAL A 674 30.55 -8.69 -18.55
CA VAL A 674 30.46 -9.08 -17.13
C VAL A 674 31.81 -9.64 -16.66
N ASN A 675 32.26 -9.26 -15.48
CA ASN A 675 33.53 -9.68 -14.94
C ASN A 675 33.42 -11.07 -14.27
N GLN A 676 34.24 -12.04 -14.68
CA GLN A 676 34.21 -13.39 -14.16
C GLN A 676 34.43 -13.47 -12.65
N SER A 677 35.29 -12.67 -12.09
CA SER A 677 35.59 -12.67 -10.65
C SER A 677 34.43 -12.29 -9.78
N GLN A 678 33.49 -11.49 -10.29
CA GLN A 678 32.32 -11.00 -9.55
C GLN A 678 31.10 -11.91 -9.69
N THR A 679 31.04 -12.75 -10.70
CA THR A 679 30.00 -13.78 -10.83
C THR A 679 30.36 -15.07 -10.10
N ASP A 680 31.61 -15.26 -9.77
CA ASP A 680 32.08 -16.40 -8.97
C ASP A 680 31.52 -16.31 -7.54
N GLY A 681 30.67 -17.24 -7.18
CA GLY A 681 30.02 -17.26 -5.85
C GLY A 681 28.63 -16.65 -5.81
N LEU A 682 28.02 -16.23 -6.93
CA LEU A 682 26.60 -15.88 -6.98
C LEU A 682 25.77 -17.08 -6.51
N GLN A 683 24.99 -16.86 -5.47
CA GLN A 683 24.01 -17.82 -5.00
C GLN A 683 22.80 -17.78 -5.91
N ILE A 684 22.42 -18.90 -6.49
CA ILE A 684 21.22 -19.04 -7.31
C ILE A 684 20.18 -19.82 -6.53
N PRO A 685 19.30 -19.14 -5.81
CA PRO A 685 18.16 -19.77 -5.17
C PRO A 685 17.03 -19.98 -6.16
N GLY A 686 16.14 -20.90 -5.87
CA GLY A 686 14.97 -21.17 -6.68
C GLY A 686 15.17 -22.25 -7.72
N THR A 687 14.43 -22.16 -8.81
CA THR A 687 14.41 -23.16 -9.86
C THR A 687 15.53 -22.95 -10.85
N ARG A 688 16.26 -24.02 -11.12
CA ARG A 688 17.21 -24.10 -12.23
C ARG A 688 16.64 -25.04 -13.28
N THR A 689 16.84 -24.71 -14.55
CA THR A 689 16.51 -25.59 -15.68
C THR A 689 17.72 -25.93 -16.50
N THR A 690 17.63 -27.03 -17.25
CA THR A 690 18.62 -27.39 -18.25
C THR A 690 18.05 -27.06 -19.62
N LEU A 691 18.80 -26.28 -20.40
CA LEU A 691 18.40 -25.88 -21.74
C LEU A 691 18.84 -26.91 -22.76
N GLY A 692 17.93 -27.28 -23.66
CA GLY A 692 18.14 -28.24 -24.76
C GLY A 692 17.54 -27.74 -26.06
N GLY A 693 17.50 -28.63 -27.07
CA GLY A 693 16.99 -28.31 -28.40
C GLY A 693 18.09 -27.94 -29.38
N ALA A 694 17.74 -27.86 -30.66
CA ALA A 694 18.68 -27.49 -31.75
C ALA A 694 18.91 -25.98 -31.77
N MET A 695 19.41 -25.44 -30.68
CA MET A 695 19.70 -24.00 -30.58
C MET A 695 20.85 -23.64 -31.55
N LYS A 696 20.55 -22.82 -32.53
CA LYS A 696 21.56 -21.95 -33.16
C LYS A 696 21.79 -20.79 -32.18
N ALA A 697 22.21 -21.11 -30.97
CA ALA A 697 22.57 -20.09 -29.97
C ALA A 697 23.85 -19.39 -30.49
N LYS A 698 23.71 -18.16 -30.91
CA LYS A 698 24.82 -17.24 -30.88
C LYS A 698 25.05 -16.96 -29.39
N THR A 699 26.10 -17.60 -28.84
CA THR A 699 26.70 -17.30 -27.55
C THR A 699 26.02 -17.90 -26.28
N ASN A 700 26.52 -19.06 -25.87
CA ASN A 700 26.46 -19.52 -24.46
C ASN A 700 27.54 -18.75 -23.69
N SER A 701 27.25 -17.51 -23.31
CA SER A 701 28.26 -16.66 -22.66
C SER A 701 28.35 -16.89 -21.14
N LEU A 702 27.36 -17.58 -20.56
CA LEU A 702 27.32 -17.89 -19.13
C LEU A 702 26.90 -19.36 -18.94
N VAL A 703 27.65 -20.11 -18.16
CA VAL A 703 27.36 -21.51 -17.86
C VAL A 703 27.38 -21.76 -16.35
N PHE A 704 26.68 -22.80 -15.92
CA PHE A 704 26.79 -23.29 -14.55
C PHE A 704 28.12 -24.03 -14.36
N LYS A 705 28.87 -23.71 -13.32
CA LYS A 705 30.17 -24.35 -13.04
C LYS A 705 30.06 -25.85 -12.75
N SER A 706 28.91 -26.28 -12.22
CA SER A 706 28.70 -27.66 -11.79
C SER A 706 28.75 -28.69 -12.94
N ASP A 707 28.21 -28.29 -14.11
CA ASP A 707 28.02 -29.20 -15.23
C ASP A 707 28.25 -28.56 -16.60
N ASN A 708 28.72 -27.31 -16.64
CA ASN A 708 28.94 -26.51 -17.86
C ASN A 708 27.70 -26.37 -18.75
N SER A 709 26.50 -26.62 -18.21
CA SER A 709 25.26 -26.33 -18.94
C SER A 709 25.00 -24.82 -19.06
N SER A 710 24.33 -24.41 -20.15
CA SER A 710 24.02 -22.99 -20.36
C SER A 710 23.14 -22.42 -19.28
N ALA A 711 23.55 -21.30 -18.70
CA ALA A 711 22.77 -20.54 -17.74
C ALA A 711 21.92 -19.44 -18.40
N ILE A 712 22.32 -19.02 -19.63
CA ILE A 712 21.59 -18.02 -20.42
C ILE A 712 21.62 -18.45 -21.89
N ALA A 713 20.47 -18.34 -22.56
CA ALA A 713 20.34 -18.48 -24.00
C ALA A 713 19.99 -17.13 -24.64
N GLY A 714 20.81 -16.69 -25.59
CA GLY A 714 20.50 -15.55 -26.49
C GLY A 714 20.07 -16.09 -27.85
N LEU A 715 18.87 -15.67 -28.28
CA LEU A 715 18.25 -16.16 -29.53
C LEU A 715 17.80 -14.98 -30.39
N ILE A 716 17.82 -15.14 -31.71
CA ILE A 716 17.24 -14.18 -32.64
C ILE A 716 15.97 -14.79 -33.22
N HIS A 717 14.86 -14.02 -33.19
CA HIS A 717 13.63 -14.42 -33.83
C HIS A 717 13.08 -13.27 -34.67
N GLY A 718 13.07 -13.44 -35.97
CA GLY A 718 12.75 -12.37 -36.90
C GLY A 718 13.75 -11.21 -36.81
N LYS A 719 13.24 -10.02 -36.49
CA LYS A 719 14.05 -8.80 -36.25
C LYS A 719 14.39 -8.58 -34.76
N GLY A 720 13.81 -9.36 -33.85
CA GLY A 720 13.95 -9.17 -32.43
C GLY A 720 14.88 -10.19 -31.79
N ASN A 721 15.01 -10.05 -30.47
CA ASN A 721 15.90 -10.86 -29.64
C ASN A 721 15.11 -11.52 -28.49
N ILE A 722 15.63 -12.66 -28.03
CA ILE A 722 15.13 -13.33 -26.84
C ILE A 722 16.36 -13.61 -25.95
N THR A 723 16.25 -13.21 -24.70
CA THR A 723 17.18 -13.62 -23.64
C THR A 723 16.43 -14.52 -22.67
N HIS A 724 16.82 -15.77 -22.59
CA HIS A 724 16.23 -16.74 -21.68
C HIS A 724 17.25 -17.13 -20.61
N PHE A 725 16.90 -16.92 -19.36
CA PHE A 725 17.67 -17.34 -18.19
C PHE A 725 17.23 -18.73 -17.75
N ALA A 726 18.17 -19.62 -17.53
CA ALA A 726 17.92 -20.94 -16.94
C ALA A 726 17.83 -20.91 -15.40
N PHE A 727 17.75 -19.73 -14.82
CA PHE A 727 17.60 -19.45 -13.40
C PHE A 727 16.82 -18.13 -13.23
N PHE A 728 16.45 -17.77 -11.99
CA PHE A 728 15.77 -16.51 -11.69
C PHE A 728 16.79 -15.40 -11.39
N PRO A 729 17.14 -14.54 -12.35
CA PRO A 729 18.19 -13.53 -12.16
C PRO A 729 17.78 -12.45 -11.14
N GLY A 730 16.51 -12.05 -11.04
CA GLY A 730 16.04 -11.10 -10.05
C GLY A 730 16.16 -11.64 -8.62
N ILE A 731 15.74 -12.88 -8.39
CA ILE A 731 15.93 -13.55 -7.08
C ILE A 731 17.42 -13.67 -6.75
N THR A 732 18.24 -14.00 -7.73
CA THR A 732 19.70 -14.07 -7.56
C THR A 732 20.27 -12.71 -7.18
N TYR A 733 19.82 -11.63 -7.83
CA TYR A 733 20.19 -10.27 -7.49
C TYR A 733 19.78 -9.91 -6.05
N TRP A 734 18.55 -10.21 -5.65
CA TRP A 734 18.11 -9.99 -4.28
C TRP A 734 18.97 -10.72 -3.24
N LYS A 735 19.32 -11.97 -3.52
CA LYS A 735 20.15 -12.80 -2.62
C LYS A 735 21.62 -12.37 -2.58
N SER A 736 22.07 -11.58 -3.51
CA SER A 736 23.44 -11.10 -3.57
C SER A 736 23.75 -9.98 -2.57
N GLN A 737 22.76 -9.43 -1.86
CA GLN A 737 22.98 -8.43 -0.84
C GLN A 737 23.97 -8.91 0.23
N LYS A 738 24.89 -8.02 0.63
CA LYS A 738 25.93 -8.36 1.61
C LYS A 738 25.53 -8.12 3.06
N GLY A 739 24.40 -7.46 3.29
CA GLY A 739 23.92 -7.14 4.64
C GLY A 739 22.88 -6.02 4.64
N THR A 740 22.72 -5.40 5.79
CA THR A 740 21.84 -4.25 5.98
C THR A 740 22.58 -3.10 6.63
N LYS A 741 22.23 -1.88 6.25
CA LYS A 741 22.68 -0.66 6.92
C LYS A 741 21.43 0.16 7.26
N ASP A 742 21.33 0.55 8.52
CA ASP A 742 20.12 1.21 9.03
C ASP A 742 18.81 0.47 8.63
N GLY A 743 18.85 -0.87 8.69
CA GLY A 743 17.73 -1.73 8.29
C GLY A 743 17.51 -1.87 6.78
N LEU A 744 18.19 -1.10 5.93
CA LEU A 744 18.06 -1.18 4.48
C LEU A 744 19.03 -2.21 3.89
N PRO A 745 18.60 -3.04 2.93
CA PRO A 745 19.49 -3.98 2.26
C PRO A 745 20.55 -3.24 1.43
N ILE A 746 21.79 -3.65 1.53
CA ILE A 746 22.94 -3.03 0.84
C ILE A 746 23.87 -4.07 0.20
N GLY A 747 24.76 -3.59 -0.65
CA GLY A 747 25.84 -4.40 -1.23
C GLY A 747 25.38 -5.43 -2.25
N PHE A 748 24.37 -5.10 -3.03
CA PHE A 748 23.91 -5.92 -4.15
C PHE A 748 25.01 -6.12 -5.20
N ASN A 749 24.98 -7.27 -5.87
CA ASN A 749 25.94 -7.59 -6.91
C ASN A 749 25.67 -6.81 -8.21
N GLU A 750 26.59 -5.94 -8.58
CA GLU A 750 26.46 -5.06 -9.74
C GLU A 750 26.44 -5.85 -11.07
N GLU A 751 27.23 -6.90 -11.20
CA GLU A 751 27.28 -7.71 -12.42
C GLU A 751 25.99 -8.47 -12.65
N CYS A 752 25.35 -8.97 -11.56
CA CYS A 752 24.03 -9.56 -11.66
C CYS A 752 22.98 -8.53 -12.11
N ARG A 753 23.07 -7.29 -11.59
CA ARG A 753 22.20 -6.18 -12.02
C ARG A 753 22.40 -5.87 -13.51
N LYS A 754 23.65 -5.77 -13.97
CA LYS A 754 23.98 -5.55 -15.39
C LYS A 754 23.42 -6.64 -16.31
N LEU A 755 23.43 -7.90 -15.90
CA LEU A 755 22.79 -8.99 -16.67
C LEU A 755 21.30 -8.74 -16.89
N ILE A 756 20.59 -8.29 -15.83
CA ILE A 756 19.16 -8.01 -15.90
C ILE A 756 18.88 -6.77 -16.76
N THR A 757 19.65 -5.71 -16.58
CA THR A 757 19.38 -4.40 -17.21
C THR A 757 19.92 -4.28 -18.63
N LYS A 758 20.87 -5.12 -19.03
CA LYS A 758 21.54 -5.09 -20.33
C LYS A 758 20.59 -5.03 -21.53
N PRO A 759 19.50 -5.81 -21.63
CA PRO A 759 18.58 -5.72 -22.77
C PRO A 759 18.01 -4.31 -22.96
N VAL A 760 17.70 -3.63 -21.86
CA VAL A 760 17.18 -2.25 -21.89
C VAL A 760 18.28 -1.26 -22.25
N MET A 761 19.45 -1.38 -21.63
CA MET A 761 20.59 -0.49 -21.89
C MET A 761 21.09 -0.61 -23.33
N ASP A 762 21.15 -1.81 -23.88
CA ASP A 762 21.48 -2.04 -25.30
C ASP A 762 20.41 -1.41 -26.20
N SER A 763 19.14 -1.54 -25.88
CA SER A 763 18.06 -0.91 -26.65
C SER A 763 18.18 0.62 -26.65
N ILE A 764 18.43 1.23 -25.48
CA ILE A 764 18.65 2.67 -25.34
C ILE A 764 19.83 3.13 -26.22
N LYS A 765 20.97 2.43 -26.12
CA LYS A 765 22.17 2.71 -26.91
C LYS A 765 21.90 2.61 -28.40
N ASN A 766 21.25 1.55 -28.87
CA ASN A 766 20.98 1.29 -30.28
C ASN A 766 20.06 2.35 -30.90
N HIS A 767 19.17 2.92 -30.10
CA HIS A 767 18.28 4.00 -30.53
C HIS A 767 18.84 5.40 -30.27
N LYS A 768 20.07 5.51 -29.79
CA LYS A 768 20.73 6.78 -29.44
C LYS A 768 19.90 7.63 -28.46
N GLU A 769 19.29 6.98 -27.51
CA GLU A 769 18.49 7.60 -26.44
C GLU A 769 19.28 7.66 -25.12
N SER A 770 18.74 8.34 -24.15
CA SER A 770 19.26 8.37 -22.77
C SER A 770 18.15 8.06 -21.77
N LEU A 771 18.53 7.56 -20.60
CA LEU A 771 17.64 7.47 -19.46
C LEU A 771 17.17 8.87 -19.04
N PRO A 772 15.98 9.02 -18.46
CA PRO A 772 15.50 10.30 -17.91
C PRO A 772 16.45 10.90 -16.89
N VAL A 773 17.08 10.07 -16.06
CA VAL A 773 18.12 10.44 -15.09
C VAL A 773 19.21 9.39 -15.09
N GLN A 774 20.44 9.83 -15.05
CA GLN A 774 21.61 9.01 -14.81
C GLN A 774 22.38 9.54 -13.60
N LEU A 775 22.69 8.66 -12.67
CA LEU A 775 23.46 8.97 -11.48
C LEU A 775 24.87 8.38 -11.64
N ALA A 776 25.89 9.22 -11.52
CA ALA A 776 27.27 8.76 -11.66
C ALA A 776 27.84 8.28 -10.32
N ILE A 777 27.18 7.34 -9.69
CA ILE A 777 27.66 6.65 -8.49
C ILE A 777 27.36 5.15 -8.56
N ASP A 778 28.26 4.38 -8.07
CA ASP A 778 28.30 2.93 -8.10
C ASP A 778 27.39 2.29 -7.08
N SER A 779 26.18 2.53 -6.90
CA SER A 779 25.49 1.79 -5.86
C SER A 779 24.07 1.37 -6.18
N GLY A 780 23.49 1.96 -7.21
CA GLY A 780 22.14 1.63 -7.56
C GLY A 780 21.07 1.83 -6.45
N MET A 781 21.46 2.34 -5.31
CA MET A 781 20.61 2.47 -4.12
C MET A 781 20.03 3.88 -3.94
N ILE A 782 19.96 4.65 -5.02
CA ILE A 782 19.29 5.96 -5.06
C ILE A 782 18.28 5.92 -6.18
N GLU A 783 17.03 6.09 -5.84
CA GLU A 783 15.97 6.25 -6.82
C GLU A 783 15.73 7.74 -7.10
N ALA A 784 15.51 8.05 -8.37
CA ALA A 784 15.27 9.40 -8.86
C ALA A 784 14.06 9.43 -9.81
N PRO A 785 12.83 9.10 -9.33
CA PRO A 785 11.65 9.16 -10.17
C PRO A 785 11.42 10.58 -10.72
N VAL A 786 11.16 10.64 -12.02
CA VAL A 786 10.97 11.87 -12.80
C VAL A 786 9.52 12.07 -13.12
N LEU A 787 9.02 13.29 -12.92
CA LEU A 787 7.70 13.74 -13.39
C LEU A 787 7.88 14.93 -14.34
N ILE A 788 7.28 14.84 -15.51
CA ILE A 788 7.37 15.85 -16.58
C ILE A 788 6.01 16.53 -16.75
N SER A 789 6.03 17.84 -16.83
CA SER A 789 4.86 18.69 -17.11
C SER A 789 5.21 19.78 -18.10
N GLU A 790 4.22 20.53 -18.55
CA GLU A 790 4.43 21.72 -19.39
C GLU A 790 5.25 22.80 -18.68
N LYS A 791 5.23 22.84 -17.34
CA LYS A 791 5.98 23.82 -16.53
C LYS A 791 7.43 23.42 -16.28
N GLY A 792 7.79 22.16 -16.51
CA GLY A 792 9.14 21.67 -16.28
C GLY A 792 9.16 20.23 -15.74
N ILE A 793 10.22 19.91 -15.02
CA ILE A 793 10.53 18.58 -14.51
C ILE A 793 10.66 18.62 -12.98
N ALA A 794 10.02 17.69 -12.30
CA ALA A 794 10.26 17.40 -10.89
C ALA A 794 11.00 16.06 -10.77
N ILE A 795 12.02 16.01 -9.92
CA ILE A 795 12.75 14.77 -9.60
C ILE A 795 12.72 14.58 -8.09
N THR A 796 12.17 13.47 -7.64
CA THR A 796 12.21 13.10 -6.23
C THR A 796 13.40 12.19 -5.98
N LEU A 797 14.31 12.59 -5.12
CA LEU A 797 15.49 11.82 -4.76
C LEU A 797 15.24 11.02 -3.49
N LEU A 798 15.50 9.72 -3.54
CA LEU A 798 15.28 8.78 -2.45
C LEU A 798 16.57 7.99 -2.22
N ASN A 799 17.21 8.22 -1.10
CA ASN A 799 18.47 7.59 -0.74
C ASN A 799 18.23 6.34 0.13
N TRP A 800 18.42 5.16 -0.45
CA TRP A 800 18.30 3.86 0.22
C TRP A 800 19.63 3.29 0.71
N ARG A 801 20.71 4.08 0.71
CA ARG A 801 22.05 3.60 1.09
C ARG A 801 22.27 3.49 2.60
N GLY A 802 21.41 4.12 3.40
CA GLY A 802 21.59 4.23 4.84
C GLY A 802 22.74 5.17 5.25
N GLU A 803 23.23 6.00 4.32
CA GLU A 803 24.26 7.02 4.56
C GLU A 803 24.11 8.20 3.60
N PRO A 804 24.46 9.42 4.00
CA PRO A 804 24.44 10.60 3.13
C PRO A 804 25.43 10.50 1.98
N VAL A 805 25.14 11.21 0.89
CA VAL A 805 26.02 11.43 -0.26
C VAL A 805 26.39 12.90 -0.30
N ALA A 806 27.67 13.21 -0.12
CA ALA A 806 28.14 14.60 -0.08
C ALA A 806 27.96 15.31 -1.43
N GLU A 807 28.26 14.62 -2.52
CA GLU A 807 28.06 15.08 -3.90
C GLU A 807 27.46 13.95 -4.74
N LEU A 808 26.23 14.08 -5.17
CA LEU A 808 25.55 13.19 -6.11
C LEU A 808 25.62 13.82 -7.51
N PRO A 809 26.47 13.30 -8.42
CA PRO A 809 26.51 13.78 -9.79
C PRO A 809 25.28 13.25 -10.54
N MET A 810 24.60 14.14 -11.21
CA MET A 810 23.39 13.83 -11.96
C MET A 810 23.49 14.32 -13.41
N ASN A 811 23.01 13.48 -14.34
CA ASN A 811 22.72 13.85 -15.70
C ASN A 811 21.24 13.61 -15.97
N VAL A 812 20.51 14.68 -16.30
CA VAL A 812 19.06 14.66 -16.47
C VAL A 812 18.72 15.01 -17.92
N LYS A 813 17.97 14.13 -18.59
CA LYS A 813 17.43 14.42 -19.92
C LYS A 813 16.48 15.61 -19.85
N CYS A 814 16.75 16.66 -20.65
CA CYS A 814 15.98 17.88 -20.63
C CYS A 814 15.94 18.49 -22.02
N ASP A 815 14.78 18.47 -22.66
CA ASP A 815 14.55 18.94 -24.04
C ASP A 815 14.33 20.46 -24.16
N PHE A 816 14.52 21.20 -23.07
CA PHE A 816 14.41 22.64 -23.01
C PHE A 816 15.54 23.24 -22.18
N LYS A 817 15.92 24.49 -22.47
CA LYS A 817 16.86 25.23 -21.63
C LYS A 817 16.16 25.69 -20.36
N PRO A 818 16.56 25.23 -19.17
CA PRO A 818 15.89 25.63 -17.94
C PRO A 818 16.13 27.09 -17.56
N ALA A 819 15.11 27.73 -17.02
CA ALA A 819 15.24 29.02 -16.35
C ALA A 819 15.93 28.86 -14.99
N SER A 820 15.66 27.75 -14.28
CA SER A 820 16.27 27.47 -12.99
C SER A 820 16.30 25.97 -12.67
N VAL A 821 17.24 25.55 -11.86
CA VAL A 821 17.25 24.27 -11.16
C VAL A 821 17.30 24.58 -9.66
N THR A 822 16.34 24.09 -8.91
CA THR A 822 16.24 24.32 -7.46
C THR A 822 16.00 23.02 -6.72
N SER A 823 16.64 22.89 -5.56
CA SER A 823 16.39 21.86 -4.57
C SER A 823 15.50 22.44 -3.48
N VAL A 824 14.52 21.69 -3.01
CA VAL A 824 13.69 22.14 -1.88
C VAL A 824 14.50 22.24 -0.59
N LYS A 825 15.54 21.42 -0.44
CA LYS A 825 16.44 21.48 0.73
C LYS A 825 17.56 22.52 0.60
N HIS A 826 18.16 22.62 -0.57
CA HIS A 826 19.43 23.35 -0.76
C HIS A 826 19.29 24.65 -1.57
N GLY A 827 18.09 24.99 -2.05
CA GLY A 827 17.86 26.19 -2.85
C GLY A 827 18.39 26.04 -4.28
N ASN A 828 18.99 27.10 -4.82
CA ASN A 828 19.48 27.13 -6.20
C ASN A 828 20.64 26.15 -6.42
N VAL A 829 20.53 25.36 -7.49
CA VAL A 829 21.54 24.37 -7.90
C VAL A 829 22.24 24.87 -9.17
N PRO A 830 23.56 25.11 -9.14
CA PRO A 830 24.34 25.42 -10.36
C PRO A 830 24.27 24.23 -11.32
N PHE A 831 24.04 24.51 -12.61
CA PHE A 831 23.95 23.48 -13.62
C PHE A 831 24.61 23.87 -14.92
N LYS A 832 24.97 22.85 -15.73
CA LYS A 832 25.43 23.01 -17.10
C LYS A 832 24.38 22.40 -18.02
N TYR A 833 23.91 23.18 -19.00
CA TYR A 833 22.98 22.69 -20.03
C TYR A 833 23.77 22.33 -21.30
N ASN A 834 23.51 21.15 -21.81
CA ASN A 834 24.03 20.64 -23.07
C ASN A 834 22.88 20.53 -24.07
N ASP A 835 22.92 21.33 -25.14
CA ASP A 835 21.89 21.42 -26.18
C ASP A 835 22.15 20.55 -27.42
N LYS A 836 23.15 19.64 -27.37
CA LYS A 836 23.48 18.74 -28.47
C LYS A 836 22.41 17.67 -28.70
N SER A 837 22.71 16.68 -29.54
CA SER A 837 21.78 15.65 -30.03
C SER A 837 20.95 14.92 -28.95
N ASN A 838 21.37 14.92 -27.70
CA ASN A 838 20.64 14.43 -26.52
C ASN A 838 20.66 15.53 -25.45
N PRO A 839 19.75 16.51 -25.50
CA PRO A 839 19.77 17.63 -24.56
C PRO A 839 19.68 17.16 -23.12
N SER A 840 20.59 17.68 -22.26
CA SER A 840 20.70 17.23 -20.87
C SER A 840 21.25 18.31 -19.96
N LEU A 841 21.01 18.10 -18.68
CA LEU A 841 21.53 18.92 -17.58
C LEU A 841 22.53 18.12 -16.77
N GLU A 842 23.65 18.74 -16.47
CA GLU A 842 24.65 18.20 -15.56
C GLU A 842 24.74 19.09 -14.32
N PHE A 843 24.66 18.51 -13.16
CA PHE A 843 24.83 19.18 -11.88
C PHE A 843 25.20 18.19 -10.77
N LYS A 844 25.57 18.71 -9.61
CA LYS A 844 25.85 17.95 -8.40
C LYS A 844 25.01 18.49 -7.25
N ILE A 845 24.57 17.59 -6.37
CA ILE A 845 23.78 17.96 -5.19
C ILE A 845 24.16 17.05 -4.01
N PRO A 846 24.25 17.59 -2.79
CA PRO A 846 24.29 16.73 -1.62
C PRO A 846 22.95 16.05 -1.39
N LEU A 847 22.94 14.79 -0.99
CA LEU A 847 21.74 14.04 -0.69
C LEU A 847 21.89 13.31 0.64
N ASP A 848 21.09 13.71 1.59
CA ASP A 848 20.96 13.02 2.87
C ASP A 848 19.98 11.82 2.73
N VAL A 849 18.73 11.97 3.09
CA VAL A 849 17.69 10.93 3.02
C VAL A 849 16.83 11.10 1.78
N VAL A 850 16.31 12.29 1.55
CA VAL A 850 15.42 12.64 0.44
C VAL A 850 15.62 14.07 -0.01
N ASP A 851 15.25 14.39 -1.24
CA ASP A 851 15.08 15.75 -1.74
C ASP A 851 14.08 15.80 -2.89
N VAL A 852 13.60 16.98 -3.24
CA VAL A 852 12.81 17.24 -4.43
C VAL A 852 13.47 18.34 -5.25
N LEU A 853 13.81 18.02 -6.49
CA LEU A 853 14.39 18.94 -7.44
C LEU A 853 13.31 19.48 -8.38
N MET A 854 13.37 20.76 -8.64
CA MET A 854 12.51 21.47 -9.57
C MET A 854 13.34 22.06 -10.70
N ILE A 855 13.09 21.63 -11.93
CA ILE A 855 13.73 22.15 -13.14
C ILE A 855 12.63 22.90 -13.91
N LYS A 856 12.63 24.22 -13.86
CA LYS A 856 11.58 25.07 -14.43
C LYS A 856 11.96 25.50 -15.85
N ARG A 857 10.93 25.59 -16.73
CA ARG A 857 11.06 26.15 -18.07
C ARG A 857 11.36 27.63 -18.05
#